data_78de2d3c3e56715a1c61d2bf27124c15
#
_entry.id   78de2d3c3e56715a1c61d2bf27124c15
#
_cell.length_a   1.000
_cell.length_b   1.000
_cell.length_c   1.000
_cell.angle_alpha   90.00
_cell.angle_beta   90.00
_cell.angle_gamma   90.00
#
_symmetry.space_group_name_H-M   'P 1'
#
loop_
_entity.id
_entity.type
_entity.pdbx_description
1 polymer ?
#
loop_
_entity_poly.entity_id
_entity_poly.type
_entity_poly.pdbx_seq_one_letter_code
_entity_poly.pdbx_strand_id
1 'polypeptide(L)'
;MDKKYLLLLAQKFPTIDSAASEIVNLSAIRSMPKGTEYFFSDIHGEYEAFLHMLKSASGMIKNKIDLTLGKTVSSAEREALAYLIYYPDKQLKRLRDKNGLSDEWRRLTIYRLILVCEAVSAKYTRSRVRKSIPKDMVYILDELLNVTDDVVKEYYYDEIITTILDTGIADRFIKSLCELIQSLAIDKLHIIGDIYDRGPRADIIMDELMKMHDVDIQWGNHDISWMGAASGNLALIANVIRISMRYNNFDVLEDGYGLNLRALAVFAGETYKNDECAIFMPQTLDDNIYDPVDAKLVAKMHKAITVIQLKLEGQLIRRHPEWKLSHRDLFSMVDFANGTITIDEKTHKLLDGNFPTVDPANPLALTEGENELMTILANSFMHSDRLNTHMRFLYSKGSMYKTINGNLLFHGCIPLDENGKLLSLSIAGEQYSGKAMLDKLDEIANKAYFLQPCEEKSNCADHLWYLWSGARSPLYGKDKMAFFERYFLEDKKLHKENYNAYYHFSEKPEICGKILEMFGLDPQRGHIINGHVPVKIKNGESPVKADGRLFVIDGGISKAYQKATGIAGYTLIYDSHSLNLAEHKPFIAGESEHTPEIHMVERLDHRANISDTDKGRELLLQINDLRDLLDAYRSGDIKEGYKVF
;
A
#
# COMPACT_ATOMS: atom_id res chain seq x y z
N MET A 1 27.22 26.30 -12.03
CA MET A 1 25.98 26.28 -11.20
C MET A 1 25.52 27.68 -10.83
N ASP A 2 24.19 27.91 -10.55
CA ASP A 2 23.67 29.23 -10.11
C ASP A 2 24.28 29.60 -8.75
N LYS A 3 24.81 30.83 -8.62
CA LYS A 3 25.43 31.36 -7.40
C LYS A 3 24.47 31.34 -6.20
N LYS A 4 23.16 31.56 -6.43
CA LYS A 4 22.14 31.50 -5.38
C LYS A 4 22.01 30.09 -4.78
N TYR A 5 22.07 29.06 -5.64
CA TYR A 5 22.03 27.68 -5.19
C TYR A 5 23.28 27.29 -4.39
N LEU A 6 24.45 27.69 -4.86
CA LEU A 6 25.71 27.48 -4.13
C LEU A 6 25.73 28.16 -2.76
N LEU A 7 25.14 29.37 -2.64
CA LEU A 7 25.00 30.06 -1.35
C LEU A 7 24.04 29.31 -0.38
N LEU A 8 22.97 28.69 -0.89
CA LEU A 8 22.10 27.84 -0.07
C LEU A 8 22.82 26.56 0.37
N LEU A 9 23.58 25.95 -0.52
CA LEU A 9 24.39 24.76 -0.21
C LEU A 9 25.48 25.07 0.81
N ALA A 10 26.10 26.25 0.74
CA ALA A 10 27.11 26.75 1.69
C ALA A 10 26.58 26.91 3.11
N GLN A 11 25.26 27.17 3.30
CA GLN A 11 24.66 27.20 4.64
C GLN A 11 24.70 25.84 5.33
N LYS A 12 24.57 24.76 4.55
CA LYS A 12 24.63 23.36 5.05
C LYS A 12 26.08 22.87 5.20
N PHE A 13 26.95 23.27 4.27
CA PHE A 13 28.35 22.87 4.22
C PHE A 13 29.25 24.12 4.20
N PRO A 14 29.41 24.79 5.36
CA PRO A 14 30.01 26.13 5.40
C PRO A 14 31.51 26.18 5.18
N THR A 15 32.19 25.04 5.15
CA THR A 15 33.67 24.96 4.99
C THR A 15 34.07 23.98 3.91
N ILE A 16 35.25 24.14 3.34
CA ILE A 16 35.88 23.21 2.42
C ILE A 16 35.91 21.80 3.02
N ASP A 17 36.32 21.68 4.28
CA ASP A 17 36.39 20.38 4.97
C ASP A 17 35.02 19.73 5.13
N SER A 18 33.99 20.51 5.46
CA SER A 18 32.63 19.95 5.59
C SER A 18 32.05 19.44 4.25
N ALA A 19 32.30 20.18 3.16
CA ALA A 19 31.90 19.77 1.83
C ALA A 19 32.69 18.55 1.33
N ALA A 20 34.03 18.57 1.53
CA ALA A 20 34.92 17.45 1.15
C ALA A 20 34.58 16.17 1.93
N SER A 21 34.30 16.29 3.25
CA SER A 21 33.88 15.17 4.11
C SER A 21 32.58 14.52 3.62
N GLU A 22 31.62 15.36 3.22
CA GLU A 22 30.35 14.84 2.68
C GLU A 22 30.54 14.18 1.31
N ILE A 23 31.40 14.71 0.43
CA ILE A 23 31.73 14.03 -0.83
C ILE A 23 32.32 12.63 -0.58
N VAL A 24 33.22 12.50 0.39
CA VAL A 24 33.78 11.20 0.77
C VAL A 24 32.70 10.27 1.30
N ASN A 25 31.81 10.75 2.18
CA ASN A 25 30.72 10.00 2.72
C ASN A 25 29.77 9.50 1.61
N LEU A 26 29.27 10.39 0.74
CA LEU A 26 28.37 10.03 -0.35
C LEU A 26 29.03 9.08 -1.37
N SER A 27 30.31 9.27 -1.66
CA SER A 27 31.06 8.38 -2.56
C SER A 27 31.21 6.97 -1.96
N ALA A 28 31.50 6.89 -0.67
CA ALA A 28 31.55 5.61 0.05
C ALA A 28 30.19 4.90 0.07
N ILE A 29 29.09 5.64 0.34
CA ILE A 29 27.72 5.08 0.29
C ILE A 29 27.41 4.50 -1.09
N ARG A 30 27.80 5.17 -2.17
CA ARG A 30 27.57 4.67 -3.53
C ARG A 30 28.22 3.33 -3.83
N SER A 31 29.31 2.99 -3.16
CA SER A 31 30.01 1.71 -3.32
C SER A 31 29.40 0.56 -2.50
N MET A 32 28.45 0.86 -1.60
CA MET A 32 27.77 -0.18 -0.81
C MET A 32 26.81 -0.99 -1.68
N PRO A 33 26.52 -2.24 -1.29
CA PRO A 33 25.48 -3.02 -1.96
C PRO A 33 24.13 -2.33 -1.96
N LYS A 34 23.34 -2.55 -3.04
CA LYS A 34 21.94 -2.14 -3.10
C LYS A 34 21.18 -2.69 -1.91
N GLY A 35 20.34 -1.86 -1.28
CA GLY A 35 19.39 -2.29 -0.25
C GLY A 35 18.33 -3.22 -0.81
N THR A 36 17.59 -3.88 0.10
CA THR A 36 16.52 -4.80 -0.30
C THR A 36 15.19 -4.06 -0.39
N GLU A 37 14.56 -4.13 -1.56
CA GLU A 37 13.25 -3.55 -1.84
C GLU A 37 12.18 -4.64 -1.77
N TYR A 38 11.04 -4.31 -1.18
CA TYR A 38 9.88 -5.20 -1.03
C TYR A 38 8.67 -4.58 -1.71
N PHE A 39 7.94 -5.40 -2.45
CA PHE A 39 6.76 -4.98 -3.19
C PHE A 39 5.55 -5.80 -2.71
N PHE A 40 4.51 -5.11 -2.26
CA PHE A 40 3.23 -5.66 -1.87
C PHE A 40 2.10 -5.02 -2.67
N SER A 41 1.02 -5.74 -2.84
CA SER A 41 -0.18 -5.28 -3.54
C SER A 41 -1.44 -5.80 -2.87
N ASP A 42 -2.56 -5.11 -3.06
CA ASP A 42 -3.91 -5.59 -2.72
C ASP A 42 -4.05 -6.10 -1.27
N ILE A 43 -3.57 -5.27 -0.31
CA ILE A 43 -3.55 -5.60 1.12
C ILE A 43 -4.96 -5.62 1.70
N HIS A 44 -5.83 -4.73 1.23
CA HIS A 44 -7.26 -4.69 1.55
C HIS A 44 -7.59 -4.79 3.05
N GLY A 45 -6.93 -4.02 3.89
CA GLY A 45 -7.22 -3.96 5.32
C GLY A 45 -6.88 -5.22 6.13
N GLU A 46 -6.24 -6.24 5.53
CA GLU A 46 -5.83 -7.48 6.19
C GLU A 46 -4.56 -7.25 7.04
N TYR A 47 -4.71 -6.46 8.12
CA TYR A 47 -3.61 -5.95 8.90
C TYR A 47 -2.75 -7.03 9.56
N GLU A 48 -3.35 -8.11 10.09
CA GLU A 48 -2.59 -9.17 10.78
C GLU A 48 -1.64 -9.89 9.83
N ALA A 49 -2.12 -10.28 8.65
CA ALA A 49 -1.31 -10.93 7.63
C ALA A 49 -0.21 -9.99 7.13
N PHE A 50 -0.56 -8.74 6.83
CA PHE A 50 0.40 -7.74 6.36
C PHE A 50 1.49 -7.43 7.40
N LEU A 51 1.11 -7.23 8.67
CA LEU A 51 2.06 -7.01 9.75
C LEU A 51 3.00 -8.21 9.97
N HIS A 52 2.49 -9.44 9.82
CA HIS A 52 3.34 -10.63 9.87
C HIS A 52 4.38 -10.62 8.74
N MET A 53 3.93 -10.34 7.50
CA MET A 53 4.83 -10.25 6.34
C MET A 53 5.90 -9.16 6.53
N LEU A 54 5.54 -7.98 7.05
CA LEU A 54 6.50 -6.91 7.37
C LEU A 54 7.50 -7.35 8.44
N LYS A 55 7.02 -7.85 9.59
CA LYS A 55 7.86 -8.21 10.73
C LYS A 55 8.79 -9.38 10.45
N SER A 56 8.39 -10.29 9.57
CA SER A 56 9.21 -11.41 9.10
C SER A 56 10.09 -11.06 7.90
N ALA A 57 9.91 -9.84 7.33
CA ALA A 57 10.43 -9.46 6.03
C ALA A 57 10.13 -10.56 4.98
N SER A 58 8.86 -10.98 4.91
CA SER A 58 8.38 -12.05 4.04
C SER A 58 9.26 -13.30 4.08
N GLY A 59 9.66 -13.72 5.30
CA GLY A 59 10.48 -14.90 5.55
C GLY A 59 12.00 -14.69 5.42
N MET A 60 12.47 -13.55 4.92
CA MET A 60 13.91 -13.30 4.73
C MET A 60 14.69 -13.23 6.04
N ILE A 61 14.09 -12.82 7.16
CA ILE A 61 14.73 -12.87 8.48
C ILE A 61 15.02 -14.31 8.86
N LYS A 62 14.05 -15.23 8.67
CA LYS A 62 14.28 -16.67 8.93
C LYS A 62 15.41 -17.23 8.07
N ASN A 63 15.46 -16.88 6.78
CA ASN A 63 16.56 -17.27 5.90
C ASN A 63 17.92 -16.76 6.42
N LYS A 64 17.99 -15.53 6.94
CA LYS A 64 19.22 -14.99 7.55
C LYS A 64 19.61 -15.75 8.80
N ILE A 65 18.65 -16.10 9.68
CA ILE A 65 18.88 -16.93 10.86
C ILE A 65 19.45 -18.29 10.43
N ASP A 66 18.85 -18.94 9.43
CA ASP A 66 19.29 -20.26 8.96
C ASP A 66 20.69 -20.23 8.36
N LEU A 67 21.02 -19.19 7.61
CA LEU A 67 22.36 -18.99 7.05
C LEU A 67 23.43 -18.71 8.13
N THR A 68 23.05 -17.94 9.16
CA THR A 68 24.00 -17.52 10.21
C THR A 68 24.19 -18.58 11.27
N LEU A 69 23.11 -19.23 11.71
CA LEU A 69 23.10 -20.16 12.87
C LEU A 69 22.86 -21.63 12.49
N GLY A 70 22.62 -21.94 11.20
CA GLY A 70 22.20 -23.28 10.76
C GLY A 70 23.15 -24.42 11.09
N LYS A 71 24.44 -24.13 11.32
CA LYS A 71 25.46 -25.14 11.67
C LYS A 71 25.52 -25.41 13.18
N THR A 72 25.06 -24.51 14.02
CA THR A 72 25.28 -24.51 15.47
C THR A 72 24.01 -24.59 16.30
N VAL A 73 22.86 -24.27 15.71
CA VAL A 73 21.56 -24.15 16.39
C VAL A 73 20.53 -25.05 15.71
N SER A 74 19.74 -25.78 16.49
CA SER A 74 18.69 -26.67 15.97
C SER A 74 17.59 -25.91 15.21
N SER A 75 16.86 -26.58 14.31
CA SER A 75 15.76 -25.96 13.54
C SER A 75 14.70 -25.39 14.46
N ALA A 76 14.30 -26.09 15.50
CA ALA A 76 13.29 -25.66 16.46
C ALA A 76 13.71 -24.36 17.21
N GLU A 77 14.99 -24.27 17.61
CA GLU A 77 15.50 -23.07 18.27
C GLU A 77 15.59 -21.87 17.30
N ARG A 78 15.97 -22.13 16.03
CA ARG A 78 15.98 -21.10 15.00
C ARG A 78 14.57 -20.58 14.68
N GLU A 79 13.56 -21.45 14.68
CA GLU A 79 12.16 -21.06 14.55
C GLU A 79 11.70 -20.23 15.75
N ALA A 80 12.03 -20.68 16.96
CA ALA A 80 11.70 -19.91 18.18
C ALA A 80 12.37 -18.53 18.18
N LEU A 81 13.62 -18.43 17.71
CA LEU A 81 14.34 -17.15 17.57
C LEU A 81 13.69 -16.26 16.52
N ALA A 82 13.27 -16.80 15.37
CA ALA A 82 12.55 -16.06 14.35
C ALA A 82 11.23 -15.48 14.91
N TYR A 83 10.49 -16.31 15.64
CA TYR A 83 9.23 -15.89 16.24
C TYR A 83 9.42 -14.85 17.35
N LEU A 84 10.52 -14.92 18.09
CA LEU A 84 10.92 -13.88 19.06
C LEU A 84 11.21 -12.56 18.34
N ILE A 85 11.95 -12.59 17.21
CA ILE A 85 12.22 -11.39 16.43
C ILE A 85 10.94 -10.78 15.90
N TYR A 86 9.98 -11.58 15.39
CA TYR A 86 8.73 -11.07 14.83
C TYR A 86 7.80 -10.44 15.88
N TYR A 87 7.73 -11.05 17.08
CA TYR A 87 6.78 -10.68 18.14
C TYR A 87 7.45 -10.64 19.52
N PRO A 88 8.42 -9.74 19.75
CA PRO A 88 9.23 -9.76 20.97
C PRO A 88 8.39 -9.61 22.25
N ASP A 89 7.45 -8.67 22.30
CA ASP A 89 6.60 -8.45 23.48
C ASP A 89 5.76 -9.69 23.81
N LYS A 90 5.13 -10.29 22.81
CA LYS A 90 4.27 -11.47 22.98
C LYS A 90 5.07 -12.70 23.43
N GLN A 91 6.24 -12.90 22.83
CA GLN A 91 7.08 -14.07 23.16
C GLN A 91 7.77 -13.92 24.53
N LEU A 92 8.29 -12.75 24.86
CA LEU A 92 8.86 -12.49 26.18
C LEU A 92 7.82 -12.66 27.29
N LYS A 93 6.59 -12.17 27.08
CA LYS A 93 5.48 -12.39 28.01
C LYS A 93 5.17 -13.87 28.18
N ARG A 94 5.02 -14.61 27.08
CA ARG A 94 4.73 -16.05 27.09
C ARG A 94 5.82 -16.86 27.81
N LEU A 95 7.10 -16.51 27.57
CA LEU A 95 8.23 -17.16 28.22
C LEU A 95 8.28 -16.85 29.71
N ARG A 96 7.99 -15.60 30.10
CA ARG A 96 7.89 -15.19 31.52
C ARG A 96 6.81 -15.97 32.26
N ASP A 97 5.62 -16.08 31.64
CA ASP A 97 4.48 -16.82 32.24
C ASP A 97 4.79 -18.32 32.45
N LYS A 98 5.74 -18.87 31.66
CA LYS A 98 6.21 -20.25 31.75
C LYS A 98 7.48 -20.45 32.60
N ASN A 99 7.96 -19.39 33.27
CA ASN A 99 9.26 -19.37 34.01
C ASN A 99 10.46 -19.74 33.10
N GLY A 100 10.38 -19.48 31.80
CA GLY A 100 11.42 -19.84 30.83
C GLY A 100 12.51 -18.77 30.62
N LEU A 101 12.48 -17.63 31.33
CA LEU A 101 13.42 -16.53 31.20
C LEU A 101 14.56 -16.65 32.23
N SER A 102 15.46 -17.63 32.09
CA SER A 102 16.70 -17.68 32.88
C SER A 102 17.74 -16.67 32.34
N ASP A 103 18.73 -16.29 33.16
CA ASP A 103 19.81 -15.40 32.71
C ASP A 103 20.70 -16.10 31.66
N GLU A 104 20.86 -17.41 31.74
CA GLU A 104 21.54 -18.19 30.70
C GLU A 104 20.80 -18.14 29.37
N TRP A 105 19.46 -18.28 29.40
CA TRP A 105 18.63 -18.11 28.19
C TRP A 105 18.75 -16.70 27.59
N ARG A 106 18.73 -15.67 28.44
CA ARG A 106 18.88 -14.26 28.01
C ARG A 106 20.25 -14.01 27.38
N ARG A 107 21.33 -14.47 28.03
CA ARG A 107 22.70 -14.36 27.53
C ARG A 107 22.84 -14.99 26.15
N LEU A 108 22.40 -16.24 26.00
CA LEU A 108 22.46 -16.97 24.73
C LEU A 108 21.61 -16.31 23.64
N THR A 109 20.42 -15.82 24.01
CA THR A 109 19.52 -15.13 23.09
C THR A 109 20.12 -13.80 22.60
N ILE A 110 20.70 -13.00 23.48
CA ILE A 110 21.39 -11.74 23.11
C ILE A 110 22.53 -12.05 22.13
N TYR A 111 23.38 -13.02 22.41
CA TYR A 111 24.47 -13.42 21.53
C TYR A 111 23.96 -13.82 20.15
N ARG A 112 22.95 -14.67 20.06
CA ARG A 112 22.35 -15.11 18.80
C ARG A 112 21.74 -13.94 18.01
N LEU A 113 21.07 -13.02 18.71
CA LEU A 113 20.47 -11.82 18.08
C LEU A 113 21.54 -10.86 17.54
N ILE A 114 22.68 -10.71 18.23
CA ILE A 114 23.81 -9.91 17.74
C ILE A 114 24.30 -10.48 16.41
N LEU A 115 24.58 -11.78 16.32
CA LEU A 115 25.03 -12.43 15.09
C LEU A 115 24.04 -12.24 13.92
N VAL A 116 22.74 -12.37 14.19
CA VAL A 116 21.71 -12.15 13.17
C VAL A 116 21.66 -10.66 12.76
N CYS A 117 21.78 -9.73 13.71
CA CYS A 117 21.79 -8.31 13.46
C CYS A 117 23.01 -7.90 12.61
N GLU A 118 24.20 -8.42 12.88
CA GLU A 118 25.42 -8.24 12.05
C GLU A 118 25.18 -8.72 10.63
N ALA A 119 24.61 -9.93 10.45
CA ALA A 119 24.32 -10.49 9.14
C ALA A 119 23.30 -9.66 8.34
N VAL A 120 22.30 -9.05 9.01
CA VAL A 120 21.31 -8.17 8.37
C VAL A 120 21.88 -6.80 8.08
N SER A 121 22.75 -6.26 8.97
CA SER A 121 23.34 -4.94 8.86
C SER A 121 24.53 -4.85 7.90
N ALA A 122 25.12 -5.97 7.49
CA ALA A 122 26.34 -6.02 6.65
C ALA A 122 26.26 -5.24 5.32
N LYS A 123 25.04 -4.96 4.84
CA LYS A 123 24.79 -4.17 3.62
C LYS A 123 24.73 -2.66 3.86
N TYR A 124 24.85 -2.20 5.11
CA TYR A 124 24.73 -0.79 5.49
C TYR A 124 26.02 -0.20 6.03
N THR A 125 26.13 1.13 5.95
CA THR A 125 27.19 1.84 6.64
C THR A 125 26.94 1.83 8.15
N ARG A 126 28.01 1.84 8.94
CA ARG A 126 27.91 1.93 10.42
C ARG A 126 27.05 3.14 10.87
N SER A 127 27.22 4.27 10.20
CA SER A 127 26.41 5.47 10.48
C SER A 127 24.90 5.25 10.31
N ARG A 128 24.50 4.49 9.29
CA ARG A 128 23.08 4.16 9.08
C ARG A 128 22.55 3.24 10.16
N VAL A 129 23.28 2.16 10.48
CA VAL A 129 22.91 1.21 11.55
C VAL A 129 22.74 1.97 12.86
N ARG A 130 23.73 2.81 13.22
CA ARG A 130 23.70 3.62 14.45
C ARG A 130 22.49 4.56 14.53
N LYS A 131 22.06 5.14 13.42
CA LYS A 131 20.85 6.01 13.38
C LYS A 131 19.54 5.24 13.57
N SER A 132 19.54 3.92 13.29
CA SER A 132 18.39 3.05 13.47
C SER A 132 18.28 2.49 14.90
N ILE A 133 19.31 2.64 15.73
CA ILE A 133 19.33 2.19 17.13
C ILE A 133 18.58 3.19 18.02
N PRO A 134 17.75 2.74 18.99
CA PRO A 134 17.17 3.60 20.00
C PRO A 134 18.22 4.39 20.77
N LYS A 135 17.97 5.69 20.99
CA LYS A 135 18.98 6.64 21.52
C LYS A 135 19.63 6.20 22.84
N ASP A 136 18.86 5.57 23.70
CA ASP A 136 19.31 5.08 25.02
C ASP A 136 20.12 3.76 24.96
N MET A 137 20.10 3.07 23.80
CA MET A 137 20.83 1.83 23.57
C MET A 137 22.01 1.98 22.58
N VAL A 138 22.22 3.20 22.02
CA VAL A 138 23.19 3.42 20.93
C VAL A 138 24.58 2.98 21.31
N TYR A 139 25.06 3.37 22.51
CA TYR A 139 26.42 3.04 22.95
C TYR A 139 26.62 1.51 23.01
N ILE A 140 25.71 0.82 23.72
CA ILE A 140 25.82 -0.62 23.99
C ILE A 140 25.72 -1.42 22.68
N LEU A 141 24.72 -1.12 21.85
CA LEU A 141 24.50 -1.83 20.59
C LEU A 141 25.60 -1.53 19.55
N ASP A 142 26.08 -0.29 19.46
CA ASP A 142 27.16 0.05 18.54
C ASP A 142 28.49 -0.68 18.90
N GLU A 143 28.78 -0.82 20.20
CA GLU A 143 29.94 -1.61 20.67
C GLU A 143 29.77 -3.10 20.32
N LEU A 144 28.62 -3.70 20.67
CA LEU A 144 28.38 -5.12 20.48
C LEU A 144 28.25 -5.56 19.01
N LEU A 145 27.80 -4.67 18.12
CA LEU A 145 27.67 -4.91 16.67
C LEU A 145 28.98 -4.67 15.90
N ASN A 146 30.02 -4.16 16.54
CA ASN A 146 31.31 -3.90 15.88
C ASN A 146 32.46 -4.63 16.61
N VAL A 147 32.13 -5.83 17.11
CA VAL A 147 33.10 -6.73 17.73
C VAL A 147 34.18 -7.11 16.69
N THR A 148 35.43 -6.95 17.05
CA THR A 148 36.56 -7.51 16.31
C THR A 148 36.99 -8.81 17.02
N ASP A 149 37.42 -9.82 16.28
CA ASP A 149 37.96 -11.11 16.81
C ASP A 149 39.27 -10.91 17.60
N ASP A 150 39.23 -10.03 18.60
CA ASP A 150 40.34 -9.71 19.46
C ASP A 150 40.12 -10.32 20.84
N VAL A 151 40.93 -11.32 21.18
CA VAL A 151 40.87 -12.02 22.47
C VAL A 151 40.88 -11.08 23.67
N VAL A 152 41.54 -9.92 23.56
CA VAL A 152 41.58 -8.91 24.63
C VAL A 152 40.21 -8.26 24.88
N LYS A 153 39.37 -8.18 23.85
CA LYS A 153 38.04 -7.57 23.96
C LYS A 153 36.95 -8.59 24.32
N GLU A 154 37.21 -9.87 24.28
CA GLU A 154 36.22 -10.89 24.63
C GLU A 154 35.68 -10.69 26.06
N TYR A 155 36.58 -10.42 27.04
CA TYR A 155 36.18 -10.11 28.41
C TYR A 155 35.35 -8.82 28.50
N TYR A 156 35.64 -7.81 27.68
CA TYR A 156 34.89 -6.55 27.66
C TYR A 156 33.45 -6.74 27.19
N TYR A 157 33.24 -7.55 26.17
CA TYR A 157 31.90 -7.85 25.65
C TYR A 157 31.10 -8.72 26.61
N ASP A 158 31.74 -9.69 27.23
CA ASP A 158 31.10 -10.56 28.26
C ASP A 158 30.68 -9.71 29.48
N GLU A 159 31.50 -8.75 29.89
CA GLU A 159 31.17 -7.80 30.95
C GLU A 159 29.97 -6.92 30.60
N ILE A 160 29.87 -6.44 29.35
CA ILE A 160 28.71 -5.70 28.90
C ILE A 160 27.43 -6.56 29.04
N ILE A 161 27.47 -7.79 28.55
CA ILE A 161 26.29 -8.68 28.60
C ILE A 161 25.95 -9.03 30.07
N THR A 162 26.95 -9.29 30.90
CA THR A 162 26.76 -9.55 32.34
C THR A 162 26.09 -8.36 33.01
N THR A 163 26.57 -7.15 32.74
CA THR A 163 25.98 -5.92 33.28
C THR A 163 24.54 -5.68 32.79
N ILE A 164 24.22 -6.03 31.54
CA ILE A 164 22.84 -5.98 31.01
C ILE A 164 21.91 -6.91 31.81
N LEU A 165 22.39 -8.09 32.18
CA LEU A 165 21.63 -9.05 33.01
C LEU A 165 21.48 -8.52 34.45
N ASP A 166 22.56 -8.11 35.08
CA ASP A 166 22.59 -7.66 36.48
C ASP A 166 21.75 -6.40 36.72
N THR A 167 21.69 -5.52 35.72
CA THR A 167 20.84 -4.30 35.77
C THR A 167 19.38 -4.56 35.47
N GLY A 168 19.01 -5.77 35.06
CA GLY A 168 17.63 -6.17 34.79
C GLY A 168 17.03 -5.59 33.48
N ILE A 169 17.85 -5.03 32.57
CA ILE A 169 17.37 -4.45 31.30
C ILE A 169 17.36 -5.44 30.13
N ALA A 170 17.73 -6.71 30.36
CA ALA A 170 17.93 -7.71 29.33
C ALA A 170 16.69 -7.93 28.42
N ASP A 171 15.49 -8.00 28.97
CA ASP A 171 14.27 -8.17 28.18
C ASP A 171 14.03 -6.99 27.22
N ARG A 172 14.28 -5.74 27.70
CA ARG A 172 14.21 -4.54 26.88
C ARG A 172 15.29 -4.51 25.83
N PHE A 173 16.49 -4.96 26.16
CA PHE A 173 17.62 -5.05 25.24
C PHE A 173 17.36 -6.06 24.11
N ILE A 174 16.84 -7.27 24.45
CA ILE A 174 16.39 -8.27 23.46
C ILE A 174 15.33 -7.69 22.52
N LYS A 175 14.33 -6.98 23.07
CA LYS A 175 13.31 -6.31 22.26
C LYS A 175 13.93 -5.31 21.29
N SER A 176 14.84 -4.46 21.76
CA SER A 176 15.52 -3.45 20.90
C SER A 176 16.33 -4.09 19.79
N LEU A 177 17.01 -5.22 20.02
CA LEU A 177 17.69 -5.99 18.99
C LEU A 177 16.71 -6.57 17.95
N CYS A 178 15.58 -7.11 18.40
CA CYS A 178 14.55 -7.63 17.50
C CYS A 178 13.99 -6.52 16.59
N GLU A 179 13.64 -5.37 17.16
CA GLU A 179 13.13 -4.21 16.41
C GLU A 179 14.18 -3.66 15.43
N LEU A 180 15.46 -3.64 15.82
CA LEU A 180 16.55 -3.24 14.94
C LEU A 180 16.70 -4.20 13.75
N ILE A 181 16.66 -5.52 13.98
CA ILE A 181 16.71 -6.52 12.91
C ILE A 181 15.55 -6.33 11.94
N GLN A 182 14.31 -6.13 12.44
CA GLN A 182 13.14 -5.85 11.58
C GLN A 182 13.34 -4.59 10.73
N SER A 183 13.80 -3.50 11.34
CA SER A 183 13.98 -2.21 10.65
C SER A 183 15.08 -2.23 9.60
N LEU A 184 16.13 -3.06 9.78
CA LEU A 184 17.23 -3.22 8.84
C LEU A 184 16.97 -4.29 7.76
N ALA A 185 15.97 -5.15 7.95
CA ALA A 185 15.64 -6.19 6.97
C ALA A 185 15.06 -5.60 5.68
N ILE A 186 14.21 -4.56 5.79
CA ILE A 186 13.55 -3.87 4.68
C ILE A 186 14.20 -2.51 4.49
N ASP A 187 14.83 -2.27 3.33
CA ASP A 187 15.43 -0.98 3.03
C ASP A 187 14.44 -0.01 2.41
N LYS A 188 13.59 -0.51 1.52
CA LYS A 188 12.54 0.24 0.87
C LYS A 188 11.30 -0.62 0.66
N LEU A 189 10.14 0.00 0.85
CA LEU A 189 8.83 -0.64 0.71
C LEU A 189 8.05 0.02 -0.43
N HIS A 190 7.49 -0.81 -1.32
CA HIS A 190 6.60 -0.38 -2.38
C HIS A 190 5.23 -1.02 -2.17
N ILE A 191 4.19 -0.20 -2.09
CA ILE A 191 2.80 -0.66 -2.01
C ILE A 191 2.12 -0.36 -3.34
N ILE A 192 1.72 -1.40 -4.04
CA ILE A 192 1.13 -1.30 -5.38
C ILE A 192 -0.40 -1.31 -5.28
N GLY A 193 -0.91 -0.42 -4.45
CA GLY A 193 -2.32 -0.08 -4.31
C GLY A 193 -3.19 -1.06 -3.52
N ASP A 194 -4.43 -0.62 -3.37
CA ASP A 194 -5.51 -1.31 -2.68
C ASP A 194 -5.18 -1.67 -1.22
N ILE A 195 -4.82 -0.63 -0.45
CA ILE A 195 -4.64 -0.72 1.00
C ILE A 195 -6.00 -0.87 1.69
N TYR A 196 -7.00 -0.14 1.19
CA TYR A 196 -8.33 0.01 1.79
C TYR A 196 -9.32 -1.05 1.34
N ASP A 197 -10.46 -1.08 2.05
CA ASP A 197 -11.66 -1.88 1.83
C ASP A 197 -11.49 -3.39 2.08
N ARG A 198 -12.61 -4.08 2.31
CA ARG A 198 -12.80 -5.52 2.51
C ARG A 198 -12.34 -6.05 3.85
N GLY A 199 -11.07 -5.92 4.20
CA GLY A 199 -10.53 -6.34 5.49
C GLY A 199 -10.78 -5.31 6.60
N PRO A 200 -10.58 -5.69 7.88
CA PRO A 200 -11.12 -4.94 9.01
C PRO A 200 -10.39 -3.64 9.35
N ARG A 201 -9.06 -3.54 9.12
CA ARG A 201 -8.28 -2.48 9.75
C ARG A 201 -7.21 -1.86 8.83
N ALA A 202 -7.64 -1.22 7.75
CA ALA A 202 -6.75 -0.43 6.89
C ALA A 202 -6.07 0.74 7.63
N ASP A 203 -6.73 1.29 8.64
CA ASP A 203 -6.20 2.34 9.51
C ASP A 203 -4.93 1.91 10.26
N ILE A 204 -4.86 0.67 10.76
CA ILE A 204 -3.65 0.13 11.41
C ILE A 204 -2.53 -0.06 10.39
N ILE A 205 -2.86 -0.51 9.18
CA ILE A 205 -1.87 -0.64 8.10
C ILE A 205 -1.24 0.71 7.79
N MET A 206 -2.06 1.77 7.66
CA MET A 206 -1.56 3.12 7.40
C MET A 206 -0.66 3.63 8.54
N ASP A 207 -1.02 3.40 9.80
CA ASP A 207 -0.17 3.74 10.94
C ASP A 207 1.21 3.05 10.88
N GLU A 208 1.27 1.79 10.44
CA GLU A 208 2.53 1.06 10.30
C GLU A 208 3.34 1.55 9.09
N LEU A 209 2.69 1.84 7.95
CA LEU A 209 3.37 2.41 6.79
C LEU A 209 3.97 3.79 7.10
N MET A 210 3.31 4.60 7.92
CA MET A 210 3.83 5.91 8.36
C MET A 210 5.10 5.80 9.25
N LYS A 211 5.35 4.66 9.89
CA LYS A 211 6.57 4.39 10.67
C LYS A 211 7.75 3.96 9.79
N MET A 212 7.48 3.55 8.54
CA MET A 212 8.54 3.08 7.63
C MET A 212 9.42 4.26 7.20
N HIS A 213 10.73 4.04 7.19
CA HIS A 213 11.71 5.09 6.87
C HIS A 213 11.74 5.44 5.37
N ASP A 214 11.45 4.48 4.48
CA ASP A 214 11.33 4.70 3.03
C ASP A 214 10.21 3.84 2.46
N VAL A 215 9.11 4.50 2.08
CA VAL A 215 7.94 3.86 1.48
C VAL A 215 7.40 4.73 0.36
N ASP A 216 6.93 4.09 -0.70
CA ASP A 216 6.09 4.71 -1.72
C ASP A 216 4.87 3.84 -2.04
N ILE A 217 3.85 4.48 -2.59
CA ILE A 217 2.53 3.88 -2.79
C ILE A 217 2.07 4.22 -4.21
N GLN A 218 1.65 3.23 -4.99
CA GLN A 218 0.92 3.46 -6.23
C GLN A 218 -0.56 3.27 -5.92
N TRP A 219 -1.38 4.33 -6.11
CA TRP A 219 -2.78 4.30 -5.71
C TRP A 219 -3.55 3.20 -6.45
N GLY A 220 -4.32 2.42 -5.71
CA GLY A 220 -5.32 1.50 -6.25
C GLY A 220 -6.70 2.15 -6.39
N ASN A 221 -7.63 1.46 -7.05
CA ASN A 221 -8.99 1.99 -7.20
C ASN A 221 -9.72 2.08 -5.84
N HIS A 222 -9.47 1.18 -4.89
CA HIS A 222 -10.03 1.29 -3.54
C HIS A 222 -9.44 2.47 -2.77
N ASP A 223 -8.13 2.74 -2.90
CA ASP A 223 -7.49 3.90 -2.29
C ASP A 223 -8.08 5.21 -2.83
N ILE A 224 -8.25 5.32 -4.14
CA ILE A 224 -8.87 6.49 -4.80
C ILE A 224 -10.30 6.71 -4.30
N SER A 225 -11.05 5.66 -4.00
CA SER A 225 -12.39 5.79 -3.42
C SER A 225 -12.35 6.51 -2.07
N TRP A 226 -11.43 6.14 -1.18
CA TRP A 226 -11.22 6.80 0.11
C TRP A 226 -10.64 8.22 -0.04
N MET A 227 -9.71 8.42 -0.97
CA MET A 227 -9.15 9.74 -1.28
C MET A 227 -10.24 10.70 -1.76
N GLY A 228 -11.17 10.23 -2.61
CA GLY A 228 -12.29 11.02 -3.09
C GLY A 228 -13.35 11.29 -2.01
N ALA A 229 -13.62 10.32 -1.14
CA ALA A 229 -14.50 10.51 0.01
C ALA A 229 -13.94 11.57 0.98
N ALA A 230 -12.64 11.52 1.29
CA ALA A 230 -11.98 12.52 2.11
C ALA A 230 -11.90 13.91 1.43
N SER A 231 -11.97 13.97 0.09
CA SER A 231 -12.06 15.21 -0.67
C SER A 231 -13.48 15.79 -0.74
N GLY A 232 -14.48 15.10 -0.18
CA GLY A 232 -15.88 15.54 -0.10
C GLY A 232 -16.76 15.11 -1.28
N ASN A 233 -16.31 14.17 -2.15
CA ASN A 233 -17.17 13.62 -3.19
C ASN A 233 -18.26 12.73 -2.59
N LEU A 234 -19.51 13.15 -2.69
CA LEU A 234 -20.64 12.48 -2.03
C LEU A 234 -20.88 11.06 -2.54
N ALA A 235 -20.68 10.82 -3.84
CA ALA A 235 -20.86 9.48 -4.42
C ALA A 235 -19.80 8.51 -3.89
N LEU A 236 -18.55 8.97 -3.71
CA LEU A 236 -17.48 8.16 -3.13
C LEU A 236 -17.64 7.96 -1.62
N ILE A 237 -18.16 8.94 -0.87
CA ILE A 237 -18.55 8.77 0.53
C ILE A 237 -19.60 7.65 0.64
N ALA A 238 -20.64 7.71 -0.19
CA ALA A 238 -21.67 6.67 -0.22
C ALA A 238 -21.08 5.30 -0.61
N ASN A 239 -20.15 5.27 -1.58
CA ASN A 239 -19.47 4.05 -2.01
C ASN A 239 -18.64 3.40 -0.89
N VAL A 240 -17.80 4.17 -0.18
CA VAL A 240 -16.98 3.68 0.94
C VAL A 240 -17.89 3.08 2.03
N ILE A 241 -18.95 3.79 2.43
CA ILE A 241 -19.89 3.31 3.44
C ILE A 241 -20.59 2.05 2.94
N ARG A 242 -21.07 2.00 1.70
CA ARG A 242 -21.74 0.83 1.12
C ARG A 242 -20.85 -0.41 1.12
N ILE A 243 -19.57 -0.26 0.74
CA ILE A 243 -18.62 -1.38 0.75
C ILE A 243 -18.42 -1.88 2.18
N SER A 244 -18.25 -0.97 3.14
CA SER A 244 -18.12 -1.33 4.55
C SER A 244 -19.34 -2.05 5.10
N MET A 245 -20.57 -1.60 4.75
CA MET A 245 -21.80 -2.30 5.12
C MET A 245 -21.84 -3.72 4.54
N ARG A 246 -21.46 -3.86 3.28
CA ARG A 246 -21.45 -5.17 2.60
C ARG A 246 -20.58 -6.20 3.29
N TYR A 247 -19.39 -5.79 3.75
CA TYR A 247 -18.42 -6.69 4.38
C TYR A 247 -18.45 -6.65 5.91
N ASN A 248 -19.45 -6.00 6.51
CA ASN A 248 -19.58 -5.80 7.96
C ASN A 248 -18.32 -5.13 8.58
N ASN A 249 -17.72 -4.20 7.86
CA ASN A 249 -16.47 -3.56 8.23
C ASN A 249 -16.72 -2.17 8.85
N PHE A 250 -17.31 -2.15 10.06
CA PHE A 250 -17.57 -0.91 10.81
C PHE A 250 -16.33 -0.40 11.53
N ASP A 251 -15.45 -1.30 11.96
CA ASP A 251 -14.30 -1.00 12.80
C ASP A 251 -13.38 0.05 12.16
N VAL A 252 -13.18 -0.03 10.84
CA VAL A 252 -12.37 0.97 10.13
C VAL A 252 -13.06 2.33 10.09
N LEU A 253 -14.40 2.37 9.97
CA LEU A 253 -15.14 3.63 9.92
C LEU A 253 -15.26 4.27 11.31
N GLU A 254 -15.75 3.54 12.29
CA GLU A 254 -16.08 4.07 13.63
C GLU A 254 -14.83 4.12 14.53
N ASP A 255 -14.19 2.98 14.79
CA ASP A 255 -13.00 2.90 15.66
C ASP A 255 -11.76 3.46 14.99
N GLY A 256 -11.59 3.17 13.69
CA GLY A 256 -10.44 3.60 12.93
C GLY A 256 -10.42 5.10 12.70
N TYR A 257 -11.48 5.65 12.16
CA TYR A 257 -11.53 7.04 11.71
C TYR A 257 -12.53 7.94 12.47
N GLY A 258 -13.29 7.39 13.41
CA GLY A 258 -14.26 8.14 14.20
C GLY A 258 -15.46 8.64 13.38
N LEU A 259 -15.80 7.93 12.30
CA LEU A 259 -16.91 8.31 11.41
C LEU A 259 -18.22 7.83 12.02
N ASN A 260 -19.08 8.76 12.40
CA ASN A 260 -20.33 8.45 13.08
C ASN A 260 -21.43 8.07 12.10
N LEU A 261 -21.87 6.80 12.16
CA LEU A 261 -22.92 6.25 11.29
C LEU A 261 -24.33 6.31 11.92
N ARG A 262 -24.48 6.89 13.12
CA ARG A 262 -25.77 6.95 13.81
C ARG A 262 -26.87 7.63 12.99
N ALA A 263 -26.53 8.71 12.27
CA ALA A 263 -27.49 9.41 11.42
C ALA A 263 -28.02 8.47 10.31
N LEU A 264 -27.14 7.66 9.70
CA LEU A 264 -27.53 6.66 8.70
C LEU A 264 -28.39 5.56 9.32
N ALA A 265 -28.06 5.09 10.52
CA ALA A 265 -28.84 4.06 11.22
C ALA A 265 -30.26 4.52 11.52
N VAL A 266 -30.44 5.77 12.01
CA VAL A 266 -31.75 6.37 12.28
C VAL A 266 -32.55 6.54 10.99
N PHE A 267 -31.96 7.18 9.97
CA PHE A 267 -32.59 7.39 8.67
C PHE A 267 -33.07 6.07 8.04
N ALA A 268 -32.18 5.07 8.01
CA ALA A 268 -32.48 3.77 7.42
C ALA A 268 -33.54 3.00 8.20
N GLY A 269 -33.47 3.05 9.54
CA GLY A 269 -34.44 2.41 10.43
C GLY A 269 -35.88 2.96 10.27
N GLU A 270 -36.02 4.26 10.05
CA GLU A 270 -37.30 4.93 9.81
C GLU A 270 -37.80 4.70 8.37
N THR A 271 -36.93 4.95 7.37
CA THR A 271 -37.30 4.87 5.95
C THR A 271 -37.68 3.44 5.52
N TYR A 272 -36.91 2.44 5.97
CA TYR A 272 -37.09 1.03 5.62
C TYR A 272 -37.64 0.22 6.77
N LYS A 273 -38.50 0.82 7.63
CA LYS A 273 -39.04 0.18 8.84
C LYS A 273 -39.68 -1.19 8.56
N ASN A 274 -40.48 -1.29 7.50
CA ASN A 274 -41.26 -2.48 7.13
C ASN A 274 -40.61 -3.29 5.99
N ASP A 275 -39.33 -3.00 5.65
CA ASP A 275 -38.59 -3.69 4.59
C ASP A 275 -37.58 -4.63 5.21
N GLU A 276 -37.54 -5.89 4.76
CA GLU A 276 -36.54 -6.87 5.21
C GLU A 276 -35.15 -6.63 4.63
N CYS A 277 -35.06 -5.88 3.54
CA CYS A 277 -33.80 -5.58 2.83
C CYS A 277 -32.92 -6.82 2.55
N ALA A 278 -33.54 -7.95 2.22
CA ALA A 278 -32.90 -9.28 2.20
C ALA A 278 -31.66 -9.36 1.30
N ILE A 279 -31.67 -8.67 0.13
CA ILE A 279 -30.54 -8.67 -0.81
C ILE A 279 -29.35 -7.82 -0.31
N PHE A 280 -29.54 -7.03 0.73
CA PHE A 280 -28.55 -6.14 1.32
C PHE A 280 -27.93 -6.69 2.62
N MET A 281 -28.23 -7.93 2.98
CA MET A 281 -27.64 -8.56 4.17
C MET A 281 -26.11 -8.55 4.08
N PRO A 282 -25.41 -8.19 5.18
CA PRO A 282 -23.95 -8.15 5.20
C PRO A 282 -23.36 -9.54 5.00
N GLN A 283 -22.18 -9.58 4.37
CA GLN A 283 -21.37 -10.79 4.20
C GLN A 283 -20.23 -10.74 5.22
N THR A 284 -20.33 -11.50 6.30
CA THR A 284 -19.25 -11.63 7.27
C THR A 284 -18.18 -12.60 6.72
N LEU A 285 -16.95 -12.16 6.60
CA LEU A 285 -15.83 -12.97 6.10
C LEU A 285 -15.25 -13.87 7.19
N ASP A 286 -15.30 -13.42 8.45
CA ASP A 286 -14.80 -14.15 9.62
C ASP A 286 -15.52 -13.65 10.89
N ASP A 287 -16.36 -14.50 11.48
CA ASP A 287 -17.18 -14.17 12.65
C ASP A 287 -16.37 -13.88 13.93
N ASN A 288 -15.08 -14.23 13.96
CA ASN A 288 -14.22 -14.00 15.12
C ASN A 288 -13.47 -12.66 15.10
N ILE A 289 -13.49 -11.95 13.96
CA ILE A 289 -12.74 -10.71 13.75
C ILE A 289 -13.65 -9.49 13.84
N TYR A 290 -14.91 -9.63 13.43
CA TYR A 290 -15.86 -8.53 13.35
C TYR A 290 -16.80 -8.51 14.56
N ASP A 291 -17.07 -7.31 15.06
CA ASP A 291 -18.02 -7.13 16.14
C ASP A 291 -19.43 -7.60 15.75
N PRO A 292 -20.19 -8.22 16.67
CA PRO A 292 -21.57 -8.62 16.40
C PRO A 292 -22.45 -7.40 16.20
N VAL A 293 -23.13 -7.33 15.05
CA VAL A 293 -24.03 -6.23 14.68
C VAL A 293 -25.47 -6.74 14.48
N ASP A 294 -26.45 -5.84 14.58
CA ASP A 294 -27.79 -6.13 14.11
C ASP A 294 -27.83 -6.18 12.58
N ALA A 295 -27.69 -7.38 12.04
CA ALA A 295 -27.64 -7.63 10.59
C ALA A 295 -28.86 -7.05 9.84
N LYS A 296 -30.04 -6.97 10.47
CA LYS A 296 -31.26 -6.38 9.86
C LYS A 296 -31.12 -4.86 9.77
N LEU A 297 -30.60 -4.21 10.79
CA LEU A 297 -30.32 -2.77 10.75
C LEU A 297 -29.23 -2.47 9.72
N VAL A 298 -28.16 -3.24 9.70
CA VAL A 298 -27.09 -3.10 8.69
C VAL A 298 -27.65 -3.26 7.27
N ALA A 299 -28.52 -4.22 7.02
CA ALA A 299 -29.17 -4.39 5.71
C ALA A 299 -29.98 -3.16 5.29
N LYS A 300 -30.71 -2.52 6.23
CA LYS A 300 -31.42 -1.26 5.97
C LYS A 300 -30.48 -0.10 5.67
N MET A 301 -29.41 0.04 6.47
CA MET A 301 -28.36 1.05 6.23
C MET A 301 -27.69 0.85 4.87
N HIS A 302 -27.37 -0.38 4.53
CA HIS A 302 -26.79 -0.78 3.25
C HIS A 302 -27.70 -0.42 2.08
N LYS A 303 -29.01 -0.71 2.17
CA LYS A 303 -30.00 -0.33 1.16
C LYS A 303 -30.10 1.19 1.03
N ALA A 304 -30.22 1.91 2.15
CA ALA A 304 -30.34 3.36 2.16
C ALA A 304 -29.17 4.04 1.45
N ILE A 305 -27.93 3.70 1.85
CA ILE A 305 -26.75 4.29 1.24
C ILE A 305 -26.54 3.85 -0.22
N THR A 306 -26.98 2.64 -0.59
CA THR A 306 -26.95 2.16 -1.98
C THR A 306 -27.87 2.99 -2.88
N VAL A 307 -29.11 3.27 -2.44
CA VAL A 307 -30.05 4.10 -3.20
C VAL A 307 -29.51 5.52 -3.36
N ILE A 308 -28.98 6.11 -2.28
CA ILE A 308 -28.35 7.43 -2.32
C ILE A 308 -27.14 7.43 -3.30
N GLN A 309 -26.29 6.41 -3.26
CA GLN A 309 -25.16 6.29 -4.19
C GLN A 309 -25.60 6.28 -5.64
N LEU A 310 -26.64 5.47 -5.98
CA LEU A 310 -27.18 5.41 -7.35
C LEU A 310 -27.69 6.76 -7.85
N LYS A 311 -28.39 7.52 -7.00
CA LYS A 311 -28.82 8.89 -7.32
C LYS A 311 -27.63 9.80 -7.59
N LEU A 312 -26.63 9.80 -6.72
CA LEU A 312 -25.43 10.63 -6.84
C LEU A 312 -24.58 10.27 -8.06
N GLU A 313 -24.42 8.97 -8.35
CA GLU A 313 -23.70 8.51 -9.55
C GLU A 313 -24.41 8.92 -10.84
N GLY A 314 -25.74 8.80 -10.90
CA GLY A 314 -26.51 9.31 -12.04
C GLY A 314 -26.35 10.82 -12.23
N GLN A 315 -26.31 11.61 -11.15
CA GLN A 315 -26.02 13.04 -11.21
C GLN A 315 -24.61 13.31 -11.74
N LEU A 316 -23.59 12.55 -11.29
CA LEU A 316 -22.21 12.63 -11.77
C LEU A 316 -22.13 12.35 -13.29
N ILE A 317 -22.73 11.27 -13.74
CA ILE A 317 -22.75 10.87 -15.15
C ILE A 317 -23.37 11.98 -16.01
N ARG A 318 -24.42 12.65 -15.54
CA ARG A 318 -25.08 13.76 -16.27
C ARG A 318 -24.25 15.03 -16.30
N ARG A 319 -23.45 15.30 -15.25
CA ARG A 319 -22.51 16.43 -15.25
C ARG A 319 -21.33 16.26 -16.20
N HIS A 320 -20.95 15.02 -16.51
CA HIS A 320 -19.78 14.66 -17.30
C HIS A 320 -20.13 13.85 -18.57
N PRO A 321 -20.84 14.46 -19.56
CA PRO A 321 -21.22 13.77 -20.80
C PRO A 321 -20.01 13.32 -21.64
N GLU A 322 -18.84 13.95 -21.45
CA GLU A 322 -17.58 13.59 -22.09
C GLU A 322 -17.08 12.18 -21.72
N TRP A 323 -17.49 11.63 -20.57
CA TRP A 323 -17.18 10.27 -20.18
C TRP A 323 -17.95 9.20 -20.96
N LYS A 324 -19.03 9.60 -21.67
CA LYS A 324 -19.89 8.72 -22.48
C LYS A 324 -20.49 7.55 -21.68
N LEU A 325 -20.85 7.81 -20.42
CA LEU A 325 -21.40 6.85 -19.48
C LEU A 325 -22.93 6.91 -19.32
N SER A 326 -23.65 7.65 -20.17
CA SER A 326 -25.12 7.79 -20.06
C SER A 326 -25.86 6.45 -20.03
N HIS A 327 -25.36 5.44 -20.72
CA HIS A 327 -25.89 4.07 -20.68
C HIS A 327 -25.68 3.34 -19.35
N ARG A 328 -24.92 3.92 -18.42
CA ARG A 328 -24.68 3.43 -17.06
C ARG A 328 -25.53 4.11 -16.01
N ASP A 329 -26.30 5.15 -16.35
CA ASP A 329 -27.32 5.77 -15.48
C ASP A 329 -28.56 4.84 -15.42
N LEU A 330 -28.34 3.58 -14.97
CA LEU A 330 -29.37 2.53 -14.97
C LEU A 330 -30.51 2.85 -14.01
N PHE A 331 -30.22 3.56 -12.92
CA PHE A 331 -31.23 3.87 -11.91
C PHE A 331 -32.33 4.80 -12.47
N SER A 332 -31.97 5.74 -13.34
CA SER A 332 -32.95 6.59 -14.00
C SER A 332 -33.75 5.88 -15.10
N MET A 333 -33.31 4.69 -15.54
CA MET A 333 -34.01 3.87 -16.53
C MET A 333 -35.04 2.91 -15.91
N VAL A 334 -35.15 2.85 -14.58
CA VAL A 334 -36.06 1.99 -13.87
C VAL A 334 -37.49 2.47 -14.07
N ASP A 335 -38.40 1.55 -14.47
CA ASP A 335 -39.84 1.72 -14.35
C ASP A 335 -40.24 1.40 -12.91
N PHE A 336 -40.31 2.42 -12.08
CA PHE A 336 -40.62 2.27 -10.66
C PHE A 336 -42.06 1.80 -10.41
N ALA A 337 -42.98 2.04 -11.35
CA ALA A 337 -44.40 1.61 -11.23
C ALA A 337 -44.52 0.10 -11.42
N ASN A 338 -43.78 -0.47 -12.35
CA ASN A 338 -43.79 -1.89 -12.67
C ASN A 338 -42.66 -2.70 -12.00
N GLY A 339 -41.69 -2.03 -11.38
CA GLY A 339 -40.50 -2.67 -10.77
C GLY A 339 -39.63 -3.39 -11.80
N THR A 340 -39.43 -2.76 -12.97
CA THR A 340 -38.68 -3.34 -14.08
C THR A 340 -37.66 -2.36 -14.68
N ILE A 341 -36.69 -2.89 -15.40
CA ILE A 341 -35.75 -2.11 -16.20
C ILE A 341 -35.54 -2.77 -17.55
N THR A 342 -35.39 -1.98 -18.62
CA THR A 342 -35.03 -2.50 -19.94
C THR A 342 -33.56 -2.24 -20.24
N ILE A 343 -32.80 -3.32 -20.46
CA ILE A 343 -31.37 -3.31 -20.83
C ILE A 343 -31.22 -4.16 -22.09
N ASP A 344 -30.53 -3.63 -23.10
CA ASP A 344 -30.32 -4.32 -24.37
C ASP A 344 -31.62 -4.90 -24.98
N GLU A 345 -32.67 -4.08 -25.04
CA GLU A 345 -34.02 -4.39 -25.56
C GLU A 345 -34.78 -5.48 -24.77
N LYS A 346 -34.24 -5.95 -23.66
CA LYS A 346 -34.86 -6.95 -22.80
C LYS A 346 -35.31 -6.34 -21.47
N THR A 347 -36.56 -6.58 -21.10
CA THR A 347 -37.11 -6.14 -19.82
C THR A 347 -36.80 -7.17 -18.73
N HIS A 348 -36.20 -6.67 -17.63
CA HIS A 348 -35.84 -7.45 -16.45
C HIS A 348 -36.64 -6.96 -15.25
N LYS A 349 -37.14 -7.89 -14.42
CA LYS A 349 -37.80 -7.58 -13.16
C LYS A 349 -36.73 -7.32 -12.10
N LEU A 350 -36.93 -6.30 -11.27
CA LEU A 350 -36.05 -6.03 -10.14
C LEU A 350 -36.31 -7.06 -9.00
N LEU A 351 -35.23 -7.48 -8.37
CA LEU A 351 -35.21 -8.34 -7.17
C LEU A 351 -35.78 -7.59 -5.97
N ASP A 352 -35.60 -6.28 -5.92
CA ASP A 352 -36.17 -5.37 -4.92
C ASP A 352 -36.62 -4.09 -5.62
N GLY A 353 -37.87 -3.77 -5.56
CA GLY A 353 -38.49 -2.58 -6.18
C GLY A 353 -39.01 -1.56 -5.15
N ASN A 354 -38.72 -1.75 -3.85
CA ASN A 354 -39.16 -0.82 -2.82
C ASN A 354 -38.21 0.34 -2.62
N PHE A 355 -38.49 1.49 -3.24
CA PHE A 355 -37.69 2.71 -3.20
C PHE A 355 -38.49 3.89 -2.61
N PRO A 356 -38.76 3.93 -1.28
CA PRO A 356 -39.62 4.93 -0.68
C PRO A 356 -39.14 6.37 -0.78
N THR A 357 -37.87 6.60 -1.06
CA THR A 357 -37.26 7.94 -1.21
C THR A 357 -37.15 8.39 -2.65
N VAL A 358 -37.64 7.62 -3.62
CA VAL A 358 -37.52 7.93 -5.05
C VAL A 358 -38.82 8.59 -5.56
N ASP A 359 -38.65 9.76 -6.16
CA ASP A 359 -39.72 10.37 -7.00
C ASP A 359 -39.55 9.86 -8.44
N PRO A 360 -40.51 9.08 -8.98
CA PRO A 360 -40.41 8.58 -10.35
C PRO A 360 -40.29 9.67 -11.42
N ALA A 361 -40.77 10.91 -11.15
CA ALA A 361 -40.62 12.03 -12.07
C ALA A 361 -39.21 12.62 -12.07
N ASN A 362 -38.45 12.47 -10.98
CA ASN A 362 -37.07 12.92 -10.84
C ASN A 362 -36.25 11.92 -9.99
N PRO A 363 -35.96 10.73 -10.54
CA PRO A 363 -35.44 9.61 -9.76
C PRO A 363 -34.05 9.84 -9.14
N LEU A 364 -33.30 10.78 -9.66
CA LEU A 364 -31.95 11.12 -9.16
C LEU A 364 -31.96 12.22 -8.09
N ALA A 365 -33.11 12.87 -7.81
CA ALA A 365 -33.17 13.89 -6.77
C ALA A 365 -33.04 13.25 -5.38
N LEU A 366 -32.17 13.83 -4.55
CA LEU A 366 -32.13 13.49 -3.14
C LEU A 366 -33.33 14.12 -2.42
N THR A 367 -33.92 13.40 -1.49
CA THR A 367 -34.89 13.98 -0.55
C THR A 367 -34.21 14.93 0.42
N GLU A 368 -34.99 15.75 1.14
CA GLU A 368 -34.44 16.63 2.19
C GLU A 368 -33.65 15.81 3.25
N GLY A 369 -34.23 14.69 3.72
CA GLY A 369 -33.55 13.81 4.69
C GLY A 369 -32.28 13.14 4.14
N GLU A 370 -32.25 12.76 2.85
CA GLU A 370 -31.02 12.25 2.21
C GLU A 370 -29.95 13.34 2.08
N ASN A 371 -30.32 14.58 1.77
CA ASN A 371 -29.41 15.71 1.71
C ASN A 371 -28.82 16.04 3.09
N GLU A 372 -29.66 16.07 4.13
CA GLU A 372 -29.19 16.26 5.52
C GLU A 372 -28.23 15.15 5.95
N LEU A 373 -28.59 13.89 5.69
CA LEU A 373 -27.75 12.74 5.98
C LEU A 373 -26.39 12.85 5.27
N MET A 374 -26.38 13.12 3.96
CA MET A 374 -25.12 13.22 3.20
C MET A 374 -24.27 14.40 3.65
N THR A 375 -24.89 15.50 4.10
CA THR A 375 -24.16 16.62 4.69
C THR A 375 -23.48 16.23 6.01
N ILE A 376 -24.14 15.48 6.88
CA ILE A 376 -23.57 14.98 8.14
C ILE A 376 -22.40 14.02 7.84
N LEU A 377 -22.59 13.08 6.92
CA LEU A 377 -21.57 12.11 6.54
C LEU A 377 -20.36 12.79 5.89
N ALA A 378 -20.57 13.74 4.97
CA ALA A 378 -19.51 14.49 4.33
C ALA A 378 -18.66 15.28 5.35
N ASN A 379 -19.33 15.96 6.29
CA ASN A 379 -18.65 16.65 7.37
C ASN A 379 -17.81 15.69 8.24
N SER A 380 -18.32 14.50 8.53
CA SER A 380 -17.59 13.49 9.28
C SER A 380 -16.31 13.06 8.55
N PHE A 381 -16.40 12.74 7.25
CA PHE A 381 -15.23 12.35 6.42
C PHE A 381 -14.20 13.48 6.30
N MET A 382 -14.63 14.70 6.00
CA MET A 382 -13.74 15.83 5.79
C MET A 382 -13.04 16.32 7.07
N HIS A 383 -13.62 16.09 8.25
CA HIS A 383 -13.09 16.57 9.53
C HIS A 383 -12.53 15.48 10.44
N SER A 384 -12.40 14.24 9.98
CA SER A 384 -11.69 13.19 10.71
C SER A 384 -10.17 13.46 10.67
N ASP A 385 -9.58 13.84 11.80
CA ASP A 385 -8.14 14.16 11.89
C ASP A 385 -7.26 12.98 11.49
N ARG A 386 -7.61 11.76 11.92
CA ARG A 386 -6.84 10.56 11.59
C ARG A 386 -6.94 10.23 10.11
N LEU A 387 -8.15 10.31 9.51
CA LEU A 387 -8.32 10.09 8.07
C LEU A 387 -7.53 11.13 7.27
N ASN A 388 -7.62 12.40 7.63
CA ASN A 388 -6.86 13.47 6.98
C ASN A 388 -5.34 13.26 7.09
N THR A 389 -4.85 12.78 8.23
CA THR A 389 -3.43 12.45 8.42
C THR A 389 -3.00 11.33 7.47
N HIS A 390 -3.78 10.26 7.38
CA HIS A 390 -3.53 9.14 6.47
C HIS A 390 -3.63 9.55 5.01
N MET A 391 -4.62 10.36 4.63
CA MET A 391 -4.75 10.87 3.26
C MET A 391 -3.56 11.76 2.86
N ARG A 392 -3.14 12.68 3.72
CA ARG A 392 -1.92 13.48 3.47
C ARG A 392 -0.69 12.61 3.28
N PHE A 393 -0.53 11.56 4.07
CA PHE A 393 0.55 10.60 3.88
C PHE A 393 0.42 9.87 2.54
N LEU A 394 -0.78 9.38 2.19
CA LEU A 394 -1.07 8.69 0.95
C LEU A 394 -0.80 9.58 -0.29
N TYR A 395 -1.13 10.88 -0.23
CA TYR A 395 -0.76 11.84 -1.27
C TYR A 395 0.75 12.15 -1.31
N SER A 396 1.40 12.27 -0.15
CA SER A 396 2.83 12.61 -0.08
C SER A 396 3.76 11.49 -0.53
N LYS A 397 3.33 10.24 -0.39
CA LYS A 397 4.09 9.03 -0.73
C LYS A 397 3.54 8.31 -1.95
N GLY A 398 2.37 8.72 -2.43
CA GLY A 398 1.63 8.06 -3.48
C GLY A 398 1.69 8.76 -4.84
N SER A 399 1.37 8.01 -5.88
CA SER A 399 1.23 8.46 -7.26
C SER A 399 0.46 7.43 -8.09
N MET A 400 0.04 7.81 -9.30
CA MET A 400 -0.58 6.89 -10.25
C MET A 400 0.39 5.80 -10.72
N TYR A 401 1.68 6.09 -10.79
CA TYR A 401 2.75 5.15 -11.15
C TYR A 401 4.09 5.61 -10.58
N LYS A 402 5.07 4.74 -10.60
CA LYS A 402 6.45 5.07 -10.28
C LYS A 402 7.42 4.29 -11.17
N THR A 403 8.50 4.97 -11.60
CA THR A 403 9.67 4.32 -12.17
C THR A 403 10.77 4.29 -11.12
N ILE A 404 11.35 3.13 -10.84
CA ILE A 404 12.42 2.98 -9.87
C ILE A 404 13.30 1.76 -10.20
N ASN A 405 14.61 1.99 -10.25
CA ASN A 405 15.63 0.95 -10.44
C ASN A 405 15.32 0.00 -11.62
N GLY A 406 14.86 0.57 -12.74
CA GLY A 406 14.48 -0.19 -13.93
C GLY A 406 13.08 -0.78 -13.89
N ASN A 407 12.34 -0.63 -12.80
CA ASN A 407 10.98 -1.15 -12.67
C ASN A 407 9.94 -0.04 -12.89
N LEU A 408 8.84 -0.38 -13.53
CA LEU A 408 7.63 0.43 -13.66
C LEU A 408 6.55 -0.15 -12.76
N LEU A 409 6.11 0.64 -11.78
CA LEU A 409 5.10 0.27 -10.80
C LEU A 409 3.81 1.01 -11.11
N PHE A 410 2.67 0.31 -11.18
CA PHE A 410 1.32 0.86 -11.22
C PHE A 410 0.31 -0.21 -10.80
N HIS A 411 -0.83 0.21 -10.27
CA HIS A 411 -1.79 -0.75 -9.68
C HIS A 411 -2.51 -1.58 -10.74
N GLY A 412 -3.27 -0.97 -11.64
CA GLY A 412 -4.20 -1.66 -12.54
C GLY A 412 -3.63 -1.93 -13.95
N CYS A 413 -3.84 -1.01 -14.90
CA CYS A 413 -3.44 -1.22 -16.30
C CYS A 413 -3.01 0.06 -17.02
N ILE A 414 -2.35 -0.10 -18.14
CA ILE A 414 -2.23 0.91 -19.20
C ILE A 414 -3.33 0.62 -20.22
N PRO A 415 -4.42 1.40 -20.29
CA PRO A 415 -5.59 1.04 -21.09
C PRO A 415 -5.27 0.87 -22.58
N LEU A 416 -5.61 -0.31 -23.12
CA LEU A 416 -5.43 -0.69 -24.52
C LEU A 416 -6.78 -1.02 -25.17
N ASP A 417 -6.88 -0.79 -26.49
CA ASP A 417 -7.99 -1.29 -27.31
C ASP A 417 -7.77 -2.75 -27.74
N GLU A 418 -8.76 -3.32 -28.44
CA GLU A 418 -8.74 -4.71 -28.90
C GLU A 418 -7.60 -5.02 -29.89
N ASN A 419 -6.93 -4.00 -30.42
CA ASN A 419 -5.78 -4.12 -31.33
C ASN A 419 -4.44 -3.86 -30.61
N GLY A 420 -4.46 -3.66 -29.29
CA GLY A 420 -3.26 -3.35 -28.48
C GLY A 420 -2.75 -1.91 -28.63
N LYS A 421 -3.59 -0.98 -29.14
CA LYS A 421 -3.27 0.45 -29.18
C LYS A 421 -3.74 1.13 -27.92
N LEU A 422 -3.04 2.21 -27.53
CA LEU A 422 -3.40 3.01 -26.38
C LEU A 422 -4.81 3.61 -26.51
N LEU A 423 -5.65 3.38 -25.51
CA LEU A 423 -6.91 4.11 -25.36
C LEU A 423 -6.66 5.51 -24.81
N SER A 424 -7.47 6.46 -25.27
CA SER A 424 -7.43 7.85 -24.78
C SER A 424 -8.61 8.15 -23.86
N LEU A 425 -8.37 9.00 -22.88
CA LEU A 425 -9.39 9.64 -22.04
C LEU A 425 -9.46 11.11 -22.36
N SER A 426 -10.68 11.64 -22.57
CA SER A 426 -10.91 13.08 -22.74
C SER A 426 -11.00 13.74 -21.35
N ILE A 427 -10.16 14.74 -21.11
CA ILE A 427 -10.15 15.53 -19.88
C ILE A 427 -10.07 17.00 -20.29
N ALA A 428 -11.06 17.78 -19.88
CA ALA A 428 -11.16 19.22 -20.23
C ALA A 428 -11.02 19.51 -21.75
N GLY A 429 -11.52 18.59 -22.59
CA GLY A 429 -11.47 18.73 -24.06
C GLY A 429 -10.20 18.21 -24.73
N GLU A 430 -9.17 17.87 -23.98
CA GLU A 430 -7.92 17.30 -24.47
C GLU A 430 -7.90 15.76 -24.33
N GLN A 431 -7.13 15.11 -25.21
CA GLN A 431 -7.02 13.62 -25.22
C GLN A 431 -5.68 13.19 -24.63
N TYR A 432 -5.74 12.36 -23.60
CA TYR A 432 -4.58 11.82 -22.92
C TYR A 432 -4.55 10.30 -23.03
N SER A 433 -3.35 9.70 -23.25
CA SER A 433 -3.16 8.26 -23.31
C SER A 433 -1.82 7.85 -22.71
N GLY A 434 -1.68 6.58 -22.31
CA GLY A 434 -0.44 6.01 -21.76
C GLY A 434 0.11 6.84 -20.60
N LYS A 435 1.41 7.15 -20.62
CA LYS A 435 2.08 7.93 -19.57
C LYS A 435 1.42 9.30 -19.34
N ALA A 436 1.10 10.04 -20.41
CA ALA A 436 0.48 11.37 -20.29
C ALA A 436 -0.91 11.32 -19.61
N MET A 437 -1.66 10.22 -19.78
CA MET A 437 -2.91 10.00 -19.05
C MET A 437 -2.65 9.82 -17.56
N LEU A 438 -1.66 9.02 -17.17
CA LEU A 438 -1.34 8.81 -15.75
C LEU A 438 -0.81 10.10 -15.10
N ASP A 439 0.06 10.84 -15.79
CA ASP A 439 0.56 12.15 -15.31
C ASP A 439 -0.60 13.15 -15.07
N LYS A 440 -1.57 13.20 -16.00
CA LYS A 440 -2.73 14.09 -15.87
C LYS A 440 -3.67 13.69 -14.76
N LEU A 441 -3.90 12.39 -14.59
CA LEU A 441 -4.74 11.86 -13.53
C LEU A 441 -4.10 12.02 -12.14
N ASP A 442 -2.78 11.95 -12.05
CA ASP A 442 -2.02 12.27 -10.82
C ASP A 442 -2.20 13.74 -10.43
N GLU A 443 -2.05 14.67 -11.39
CA GLU A 443 -2.33 16.11 -11.18
C GLU A 443 -3.75 16.34 -10.67
N ILE A 444 -4.75 15.69 -11.28
CA ILE A 444 -6.16 15.81 -10.91
C ILE A 444 -6.41 15.28 -9.50
N ALA A 445 -5.84 14.12 -9.15
CA ALA A 445 -5.98 13.56 -7.81
C ALA A 445 -5.43 14.51 -6.74
N ASN A 446 -4.26 15.10 -6.98
CA ASN A 446 -3.68 16.10 -6.08
C ASN A 446 -4.57 17.36 -5.97
N LYS A 447 -5.08 17.90 -7.09
CA LYS A 447 -5.99 19.04 -7.11
C LYS A 447 -7.29 18.77 -6.35
N ALA A 448 -7.87 17.58 -6.48
CA ALA A 448 -9.09 17.19 -5.78
C ALA A 448 -8.98 17.32 -4.25
N TYR A 449 -7.80 17.12 -3.68
CA TYR A 449 -7.58 17.22 -2.26
C TYR A 449 -7.05 18.59 -1.82
N PHE A 450 -6.02 19.11 -2.48
CA PHE A 450 -5.26 20.27 -1.99
C PHE A 450 -5.82 21.62 -2.42
N LEU A 451 -6.62 21.72 -3.48
CA LEU A 451 -7.24 23.01 -3.84
C LEU A 451 -8.19 23.49 -2.74
N GLN A 452 -8.28 24.80 -2.61
CA GLN A 452 -9.35 25.44 -1.84
C GLN A 452 -10.70 25.17 -2.53
N PRO A 453 -11.83 25.22 -1.79
CA PRO A 453 -13.16 25.00 -2.37
C PRO A 453 -13.43 25.88 -3.57
N CYS A 454 -13.60 25.29 -4.75
CA CYS A 454 -13.92 25.92 -6.02
C CYS A 454 -14.49 24.89 -7.00
N GLU A 455 -14.99 25.34 -8.14
CA GLU A 455 -15.53 24.47 -9.19
C GLU A 455 -14.48 23.47 -9.72
N GLU A 456 -13.24 23.92 -9.93
CA GLU A 456 -12.14 23.06 -10.38
C GLU A 456 -11.89 21.92 -9.39
N LYS A 457 -11.90 22.20 -8.07
CA LYS A 457 -11.77 21.18 -7.05
C LYS A 457 -12.87 20.13 -7.15
N SER A 458 -14.12 20.56 -7.31
CA SER A 458 -15.28 19.66 -7.43
C SER A 458 -15.17 18.79 -8.68
N ASN A 459 -14.80 19.37 -9.82
CA ASN A 459 -14.57 18.63 -11.07
C ASN A 459 -13.43 17.62 -10.93
N CYS A 460 -12.33 17.96 -10.24
CA CYS A 460 -11.25 17.04 -9.95
C CYS A 460 -11.72 15.89 -9.04
N ALA A 461 -12.53 16.18 -8.02
CA ALA A 461 -13.10 15.15 -7.14
C ALA A 461 -14.07 14.22 -7.89
N ASP A 462 -14.81 14.72 -8.88
CA ASP A 462 -15.65 13.89 -9.75
C ASP A 462 -14.79 12.91 -10.60
N HIS A 463 -13.61 13.33 -11.05
CA HIS A 463 -12.68 12.44 -11.76
C HIS A 463 -12.13 11.31 -10.87
N LEU A 464 -12.06 11.47 -9.52
CA LEU A 464 -11.73 10.36 -8.64
C LEU A 464 -12.80 9.27 -8.66
N TRP A 465 -14.09 9.64 -8.78
CA TRP A 465 -15.14 8.66 -9.02
C TRP A 465 -14.97 7.95 -10.37
N TYR A 466 -14.58 8.68 -11.43
CA TYR A 466 -14.27 8.06 -12.71
C TYR A 466 -13.09 7.08 -12.60
N LEU A 467 -12.05 7.41 -11.85
CA LEU A 467 -10.92 6.51 -11.59
C LEU A 467 -11.37 5.23 -10.86
N TRP A 468 -12.33 5.34 -9.95
CA TRP A 468 -12.91 4.20 -9.25
C TRP A 468 -13.64 3.23 -10.18
N SER A 469 -14.45 3.71 -11.13
CA SER A 469 -15.44 2.88 -11.85
C SER A 469 -15.50 3.08 -13.38
N GLY A 470 -14.75 4.03 -13.93
CA GLY A 470 -14.84 4.39 -15.35
C GLY A 470 -14.26 3.34 -16.29
N ALA A 471 -14.89 3.16 -17.45
CA ALA A 471 -14.55 2.12 -18.43
C ALA A 471 -13.13 2.23 -19.03
N ARG A 472 -12.52 3.41 -18.96
CA ARG A 472 -11.13 3.64 -19.43
C ARG A 472 -10.19 4.01 -18.29
N SER A 473 -10.62 3.79 -17.05
CA SER A 473 -9.80 4.03 -15.89
C SER A 473 -8.60 3.08 -15.87
N PRO A 474 -7.38 3.59 -15.73
CA PRO A 474 -6.19 2.77 -15.58
C PRO A 474 -6.16 2.00 -14.25
N LEU A 475 -6.94 2.42 -13.25
CA LEU A 475 -7.02 1.74 -11.96
C LEU A 475 -8.09 0.65 -11.93
N TYR A 476 -9.24 0.88 -12.57
CA TYR A 476 -10.32 -0.10 -12.59
C TYR A 476 -10.14 -1.19 -13.65
N GLY A 477 -9.64 -0.83 -14.84
CA GLY A 477 -9.23 -1.78 -15.87
C GLY A 477 -10.31 -2.72 -16.41
N LYS A 478 -11.60 -2.32 -16.41
CA LYS A 478 -12.73 -3.09 -16.95
C LYS A 478 -13.69 -2.18 -17.71
N ASP A 479 -14.57 -2.79 -18.51
CA ASP A 479 -15.53 -2.11 -19.39
C ASP A 479 -16.66 -1.40 -18.63
N LYS A 480 -17.08 -1.95 -17.50
CA LYS A 480 -18.14 -1.42 -16.65
C LYS A 480 -18.03 -1.94 -15.23
N MET A 481 -18.58 -1.21 -14.28
CA MET A 481 -18.83 -1.71 -12.93
C MET A 481 -20.30 -2.16 -12.83
N ALA A 482 -20.52 -3.46 -12.75
CA ALA A 482 -21.85 -4.08 -12.71
C ALA A 482 -22.45 -4.04 -11.29
N PHE A 483 -22.42 -2.86 -10.66
CA PHE A 483 -22.88 -2.68 -9.29
C PHE A 483 -24.42 -2.74 -9.17
N PHE A 484 -25.18 -1.95 -9.97
CA PHE A 484 -26.64 -1.99 -10.01
C PHE A 484 -27.15 -3.39 -10.36
N GLU A 485 -26.58 -4.00 -11.40
CA GLU A 485 -27.01 -5.31 -11.89
C GLU A 485 -26.85 -6.39 -10.82
N ARG A 486 -25.76 -6.37 -10.05
CA ARG A 486 -25.50 -7.37 -9.02
C ARG A 486 -26.46 -7.30 -7.82
N TYR A 487 -27.01 -6.13 -7.53
CA TYR A 487 -27.99 -5.97 -6.46
C TYR A 487 -29.41 -6.28 -6.94
N PHE A 488 -29.79 -5.78 -8.11
CA PHE A 488 -31.19 -5.68 -8.49
C PHE A 488 -31.64 -6.65 -9.58
N LEU A 489 -30.71 -7.33 -10.27
CA LEU A 489 -31.05 -8.21 -11.38
C LEU A 489 -30.60 -9.65 -11.15
N GLU A 490 -31.46 -10.61 -11.53
CA GLU A 490 -31.16 -12.04 -11.41
C GLU A 490 -30.25 -12.55 -12.52
N ASP A 491 -30.30 -11.94 -13.72
CA ASP A 491 -29.55 -12.39 -14.89
C ASP A 491 -28.05 -12.18 -14.72
N LYS A 492 -27.34 -13.26 -14.35
CA LYS A 492 -25.88 -13.27 -14.13
C LYS A 492 -25.05 -12.86 -15.34
N LYS A 493 -25.63 -12.87 -16.56
CA LYS A 493 -24.92 -12.39 -17.76
C LYS A 493 -24.69 -10.88 -17.69
N LEU A 494 -25.61 -10.14 -17.08
CA LEU A 494 -25.48 -8.69 -16.86
C LEU A 494 -24.46 -8.36 -15.79
N HIS A 495 -24.14 -9.29 -14.88
CA HIS A 495 -23.11 -9.11 -13.84
C HIS A 495 -21.69 -9.22 -14.38
N LYS A 496 -21.52 -9.68 -15.64
CA LYS A 496 -20.21 -9.87 -16.23
C LYS A 496 -19.56 -8.51 -16.52
N GLU A 497 -18.32 -8.37 -16.07
CA GLU A 497 -17.41 -7.27 -16.35
C GLU A 497 -16.26 -7.83 -17.19
N ASN A 498 -15.96 -7.19 -18.33
CA ASN A 498 -14.87 -7.63 -19.18
C ASN A 498 -13.61 -6.82 -18.87
N TYR A 499 -12.50 -7.51 -18.73
CA TYR A 499 -11.20 -6.86 -18.52
C TYR A 499 -10.77 -6.06 -19.73
N ASN A 500 -10.02 -4.98 -19.48
CA ASN A 500 -9.35 -4.23 -20.54
C ASN A 500 -8.39 -5.13 -21.32
N ALA A 501 -8.22 -4.87 -22.61
CA ALA A 501 -7.36 -5.66 -23.47
C ALA A 501 -5.89 -5.71 -23.00
N TYR A 502 -5.46 -4.75 -22.17
CA TYR A 502 -4.16 -4.76 -21.50
C TYR A 502 -3.85 -6.12 -20.86
N TYR A 503 -4.77 -6.71 -20.10
CA TYR A 503 -4.52 -7.97 -19.38
C TYR A 503 -4.25 -9.18 -20.29
N HIS A 504 -4.70 -9.10 -21.54
CA HIS A 504 -4.36 -10.09 -22.55
C HIS A 504 -3.04 -9.74 -23.27
N PHE A 505 -2.88 -8.48 -23.67
CA PHE A 505 -1.72 -8.06 -24.45
C PHE A 505 -0.43 -7.98 -23.62
N SER A 506 -0.52 -7.68 -22.33
CA SER A 506 0.64 -7.60 -21.40
C SER A 506 1.31 -8.96 -21.15
N GLU A 507 0.71 -10.07 -21.57
CA GLU A 507 1.38 -11.38 -21.57
C GLU A 507 2.45 -11.50 -22.68
N LYS A 508 2.49 -10.55 -23.63
CA LYS A 508 3.45 -10.51 -24.73
C LYS A 508 4.65 -9.63 -24.40
N PRO A 509 5.89 -10.14 -24.46
CA PRO A 509 7.10 -9.39 -24.13
C PRO A 509 7.25 -8.07 -24.92
N GLU A 510 6.82 -8.05 -26.19
CA GLU A 510 6.92 -6.88 -27.07
C GLU A 510 6.01 -5.73 -26.61
N ILE A 511 4.85 -6.05 -26.01
CA ILE A 511 3.93 -5.03 -25.48
C ILE A 511 4.48 -4.47 -24.18
N CYS A 512 4.99 -5.32 -23.29
CA CYS A 512 5.67 -4.88 -22.09
C CYS A 512 6.88 -3.99 -22.42
N GLY A 513 7.69 -4.36 -23.41
CA GLY A 513 8.81 -3.54 -23.88
C GLY A 513 8.38 -2.16 -24.37
N LYS A 514 7.31 -2.05 -25.17
CA LYS A 514 6.76 -0.76 -25.63
C LYS A 514 6.25 0.10 -24.47
N ILE A 515 5.62 -0.52 -23.47
CA ILE A 515 5.16 0.19 -22.29
C ILE A 515 6.38 0.71 -21.50
N LEU A 516 7.38 -0.12 -21.25
CA LEU A 516 8.60 0.30 -20.54
C LEU A 516 9.29 1.47 -21.26
N GLU A 517 9.45 1.40 -22.57
CA GLU A 517 10.04 2.47 -23.39
C GLU A 517 9.27 3.78 -23.28
N MET A 518 7.91 3.74 -23.22
CA MET A 518 7.05 4.92 -23.03
C MET A 518 7.35 5.65 -21.70
N PHE A 519 7.77 4.91 -20.68
CA PHE A 519 8.17 5.46 -19.38
C PHE A 519 9.67 5.72 -19.26
N GLY A 520 10.43 5.62 -20.37
CA GLY A 520 11.87 5.89 -20.41
C GLY A 520 12.74 4.79 -19.80
N LEU A 521 12.20 3.57 -19.71
CA LEU A 521 12.90 2.40 -19.18
C LEU A 521 13.42 1.51 -20.30
N ASP A 522 14.42 0.67 -20.00
CA ASP A 522 14.98 -0.30 -20.93
C ASP A 522 13.95 -1.39 -21.26
N PRO A 523 13.52 -1.54 -22.53
CA PRO A 523 12.51 -2.51 -22.92
C PRO A 523 12.93 -3.97 -22.80
N GLN A 524 14.24 -4.24 -22.65
CA GLN A 524 14.79 -5.59 -22.54
C GLN A 524 15.09 -6.01 -21.10
N ARG A 525 15.44 -5.03 -20.23
CA ARG A 525 15.87 -5.28 -18.86
C ARG A 525 14.91 -4.75 -17.80
N GLY A 526 13.97 -3.90 -18.20
CA GLY A 526 12.99 -3.32 -17.30
C GLY A 526 11.87 -4.31 -16.97
N HIS A 527 11.24 -4.11 -15.82
CA HIS A 527 10.09 -4.90 -15.38
C HIS A 527 8.88 -4.01 -15.12
N ILE A 528 7.71 -4.56 -15.39
CA ILE A 528 6.42 -4.02 -14.96
C ILE A 528 6.00 -4.81 -13.71
N ILE A 529 5.63 -4.12 -12.65
CA ILE A 529 5.12 -4.74 -11.44
C ILE A 529 3.75 -4.13 -11.16
N ASN A 530 2.70 -4.95 -11.16
CA ASN A 530 1.32 -4.52 -10.92
C ASN A 530 0.53 -5.49 -10.04
N GLY A 531 -0.70 -5.07 -9.65
CA GLY A 531 -1.65 -5.82 -8.84
C GLY A 531 -3.02 -5.93 -9.49
N HIS A 532 -4.08 -5.68 -8.72
CA HIS A 532 -5.48 -5.50 -9.09
C HIS A 532 -6.21 -6.78 -9.58
N VAL A 533 -5.58 -7.63 -10.36
CA VAL A 533 -6.20 -8.86 -10.88
C VAL A 533 -5.52 -10.07 -10.26
N PRO A 534 -6.20 -10.73 -9.29
CA PRO A 534 -5.59 -11.85 -8.58
C PRO A 534 -5.17 -12.99 -9.49
N VAL A 535 -3.94 -13.46 -9.30
CA VAL A 535 -3.38 -14.64 -9.98
C VAL A 535 -4.07 -15.90 -9.44
N LYS A 536 -4.67 -16.67 -10.34
CA LYS A 536 -5.40 -17.90 -10.00
C LYS A 536 -4.51 -19.13 -10.19
N ILE A 537 -3.67 -19.42 -9.20
CA ILE A 537 -2.77 -20.59 -9.25
C ILE A 537 -3.54 -21.89 -9.48
N LYS A 538 -4.73 -22.03 -8.88
CA LYS A 538 -5.60 -23.19 -9.11
C LYS A 538 -5.95 -23.43 -10.58
N ASN A 539 -5.88 -22.38 -11.41
CA ASN A 539 -6.11 -22.46 -12.84
C ASN A 539 -4.80 -22.58 -13.63
N GLY A 540 -3.64 -22.70 -12.98
CA GLY A 540 -2.33 -22.78 -13.62
C GLY A 540 -1.77 -21.42 -14.08
N GLU A 541 -2.32 -20.29 -13.59
CA GLU A 541 -1.78 -18.95 -13.90
C GLU A 541 -0.45 -18.73 -13.15
N SER A 542 0.50 -18.03 -13.78
CA SER A 542 1.76 -17.64 -13.18
C SER A 542 1.76 -16.14 -12.83
N PRO A 543 2.33 -15.73 -11.69
CA PRO A 543 2.58 -14.32 -11.37
C PRO A 543 3.69 -13.71 -12.24
N VAL A 544 4.55 -14.53 -12.82
CA VAL A 544 5.62 -14.10 -13.75
C VAL A 544 5.15 -14.32 -15.17
N LYS A 545 5.02 -13.24 -15.93
CA LYS A 545 4.49 -13.22 -17.31
C LYS A 545 5.47 -12.54 -18.26
N ALA A 546 5.19 -12.59 -19.55
CA ALA A 546 5.95 -11.90 -20.60
C ALA A 546 7.46 -12.16 -20.52
N ASP A 547 7.87 -13.43 -20.35
CA ASP A 547 9.26 -13.86 -20.22
C ASP A 547 10.02 -13.09 -19.11
N GLY A 548 9.36 -12.85 -17.96
CA GLY A 548 9.93 -12.15 -16.81
C GLY A 548 9.81 -10.62 -16.85
N ARG A 549 9.20 -10.01 -17.88
CA ARG A 549 9.00 -8.55 -17.96
C ARG A 549 7.81 -8.03 -17.16
N LEU A 550 6.90 -8.91 -16.77
CA LEU A 550 5.71 -8.55 -16.00
C LEU A 550 5.58 -9.44 -14.77
N PHE A 551 5.51 -8.81 -13.60
CA PHE A 551 5.18 -9.43 -12.32
C PHE A 551 3.80 -8.96 -11.85
N VAL A 552 2.84 -9.88 -11.76
CA VAL A 552 1.52 -9.63 -11.18
C VAL A 552 1.54 -10.16 -9.75
N ILE A 553 1.62 -9.26 -8.76
CA ILE A 553 1.82 -9.67 -7.36
C ILE A 553 0.55 -9.70 -6.51
N ASP A 554 -0.63 -9.46 -7.12
CA ASP A 554 -1.91 -9.75 -6.45
C ASP A 554 -2.12 -11.25 -6.38
N GLY A 555 -1.92 -11.82 -5.21
CA GLY A 555 -2.17 -13.22 -4.90
C GLY A 555 -3.41 -13.43 -4.03
N GLY A 556 -4.17 -12.36 -3.74
CA GLY A 556 -5.36 -12.41 -2.91
C GLY A 556 -5.05 -12.50 -1.42
N ILE A 557 -4.30 -11.53 -0.86
CA ILE A 557 -4.09 -11.39 0.60
C ILE A 557 -5.45 -11.33 1.30
N SER A 558 -6.43 -10.64 0.70
CA SER A 558 -7.79 -10.57 1.22
C SER A 558 -8.44 -11.95 1.32
N LYS A 559 -8.97 -12.27 2.51
CA LYS A 559 -9.70 -13.52 2.79
C LYS A 559 -10.83 -13.77 1.78
N ALA A 560 -11.42 -12.72 1.22
CA ALA A 560 -12.47 -12.80 0.20
C ALA A 560 -12.01 -13.56 -1.08
N TYR A 561 -10.71 -13.51 -1.42
CA TYR A 561 -10.16 -14.10 -2.64
C TYR A 561 -9.40 -15.40 -2.43
N GLN A 562 -8.91 -15.70 -1.22
CA GLN A 562 -8.07 -16.87 -0.93
C GLN A 562 -8.68 -18.21 -1.38
N LYS A 563 -10.04 -18.35 -1.31
CA LYS A 563 -10.74 -19.53 -1.85
C LYS A 563 -10.59 -19.69 -3.37
N ALA A 564 -10.50 -18.58 -4.09
CA ALA A 564 -10.41 -18.56 -5.56
C ALA A 564 -8.95 -18.68 -6.02
N THR A 565 -8.02 -17.99 -5.37
CA THR A 565 -6.59 -17.97 -5.74
C THR A 565 -5.86 -19.21 -5.29
N GLY A 566 -6.11 -19.69 -4.08
CA GLY A 566 -5.45 -20.84 -3.46
C GLY A 566 -4.25 -20.50 -2.59
N ILE A 567 -3.86 -19.23 -2.55
CA ILE A 567 -2.76 -18.68 -1.74
C ILE A 567 -3.23 -17.41 -1.03
N ALA A 568 -2.36 -16.84 -0.21
CA ALA A 568 -2.63 -15.61 0.55
C ALA A 568 -1.71 -14.44 0.15
N GLY A 569 -1.29 -14.39 -1.11
CA GLY A 569 -0.55 -13.25 -1.64
C GLY A 569 0.88 -13.55 -2.05
N TYR A 570 1.47 -12.59 -2.73
CA TYR A 570 2.88 -12.58 -3.11
C TYR A 570 3.60 -11.39 -2.50
N THR A 571 4.90 -11.55 -2.25
CA THR A 571 5.84 -10.45 -2.06
C THR A 571 6.97 -10.61 -3.08
N LEU A 572 7.18 -9.60 -3.92
CA LEU A 572 8.38 -9.54 -4.73
C LEU A 572 9.50 -8.89 -3.89
N ILE A 573 10.70 -9.47 -3.92
CA ILE A 573 11.85 -9.04 -3.13
C ILE A 573 13.01 -8.82 -4.08
N TYR A 574 13.48 -7.58 -4.17
CA TYR A 574 14.60 -7.18 -5.03
C TYR A 574 15.82 -6.83 -4.18
N ASP A 575 16.75 -7.76 -4.06
CA ASP A 575 18.00 -7.55 -3.34
C ASP A 575 19.18 -7.18 -4.29
N SER A 576 20.41 -7.20 -3.78
CA SER A 576 21.60 -6.86 -4.58
C SER A 576 22.05 -7.98 -5.54
N HIS A 577 21.42 -9.15 -5.53
CA HIS A 577 21.83 -10.30 -6.35
C HIS A 577 20.71 -10.83 -7.24
N SER A 578 19.45 -10.63 -6.84
CA SER A 578 18.33 -11.32 -7.45
C SER A 578 16.97 -10.64 -7.22
N LEU A 579 16.01 -10.98 -8.07
CA LEU A 579 14.60 -10.86 -7.77
C LEU A 579 14.08 -12.21 -7.29
N ASN A 580 13.36 -12.17 -6.17
CA ASN A 580 12.78 -13.34 -5.54
C ASN A 580 11.28 -13.11 -5.32
N LEU A 581 10.48 -14.14 -5.52
CA LEU A 581 9.06 -14.13 -5.25
C LEU A 581 8.76 -15.00 -4.04
N ALA A 582 8.22 -14.42 -2.99
CA ALA A 582 7.72 -15.11 -1.81
C ALA A 582 6.22 -15.37 -1.97
N GLU A 583 5.83 -16.64 -1.95
CA GLU A 583 4.44 -17.08 -1.98
C GLU A 583 3.95 -17.34 -0.55
N HIS A 584 2.91 -16.64 -0.13
CA HIS A 584 2.36 -16.71 1.21
C HIS A 584 1.21 -17.71 1.31
N LYS A 585 1.22 -18.51 2.40
CA LYS A 585 0.08 -19.34 2.80
C LYS A 585 -0.93 -18.50 3.61
N PRO A 586 -2.21 -18.91 3.69
CA PRO A 586 -3.20 -18.24 4.52
C PRO A 586 -2.69 -18.05 5.95
N PHE A 587 -2.77 -16.80 6.43
CA PHE A 587 -2.35 -16.46 7.79
C PHE A 587 -3.40 -16.91 8.81
N ILE A 588 -2.98 -17.67 9.84
CA ILE A 588 -3.81 -18.09 10.97
C ILE A 588 -3.15 -17.55 12.23
N ALA A 589 -3.82 -16.63 12.91
CA ALA A 589 -3.29 -16.02 14.13
C ALA A 589 -3.01 -17.08 15.21
N GLY A 590 -1.77 -17.12 15.70
CA GLY A 590 -1.35 -18.06 16.75
C GLY A 590 -0.65 -19.33 16.29
N GLU A 591 -0.65 -19.66 15.01
CA GLU A 591 0.16 -20.73 14.45
C GLU A 591 1.60 -20.27 14.20
N SER A 592 2.57 -21.19 14.32
CA SER A 592 4.00 -20.91 14.19
C SER A 592 4.55 -21.10 12.76
N GLU A 593 3.80 -21.76 11.88
CA GLU A 593 4.27 -22.15 10.54
C GLU A 593 3.71 -21.25 9.43
N HIS A 594 4.20 -20.00 9.36
CA HIS A 594 3.86 -19.09 8.26
C HIS A 594 5.09 -18.70 7.42
N THR A 595 6.06 -19.63 7.28
CA THR A 595 7.21 -19.35 6.41
C THR A 595 6.78 -19.48 4.96
N PRO A 596 6.91 -18.41 4.14
CA PRO A 596 6.55 -18.45 2.73
C PRO A 596 7.52 -19.32 1.93
N GLU A 597 7.08 -19.79 0.77
CA GLU A 597 7.96 -20.43 -0.21
C GLU A 597 8.60 -19.33 -1.06
N ILE A 598 9.95 -19.27 -1.05
CA ILE A 598 10.68 -18.22 -1.76
C ILE A 598 11.36 -18.81 -2.98
N HIS A 599 11.04 -18.30 -4.17
CA HIS A 599 11.58 -18.72 -5.44
C HIS A 599 12.38 -17.59 -6.07
N MET A 600 13.62 -17.86 -6.49
CA MET A 600 14.40 -16.92 -7.30
C MET A 600 13.80 -16.89 -8.70
N VAL A 601 13.32 -15.72 -9.15
CA VAL A 601 12.73 -15.52 -10.47
C VAL A 601 13.72 -14.93 -11.47
N GLU A 602 14.69 -14.15 -10.97
CA GLU A 602 15.77 -13.62 -11.78
C GLU A 602 17.06 -13.49 -10.96
N ARG A 603 18.18 -13.79 -11.57
CA ARG A 603 19.51 -13.55 -11.02
C ARG A 603 20.18 -12.43 -11.78
N LEU A 604 20.71 -11.44 -11.07
CA LEU A 604 21.46 -10.35 -11.69
C LEU A 604 22.81 -10.84 -12.20
N ASP A 605 23.28 -10.27 -13.32
CA ASP A 605 24.58 -10.58 -13.94
C ASP A 605 25.75 -10.30 -12.98
N HIS A 606 25.60 -9.29 -12.14
CA HIS A 606 26.58 -8.90 -11.11
C HIS A 606 25.84 -8.39 -9.86
N ARG A 607 26.56 -8.35 -8.74
CA ARG A 607 26.02 -7.76 -7.52
C ARG A 607 25.76 -6.27 -7.71
N ALA A 608 24.50 -5.85 -7.61
CA ALA A 608 24.14 -4.44 -7.72
C ALA A 608 24.62 -3.64 -6.50
N ASN A 609 25.25 -2.50 -6.76
CA ASN A 609 25.61 -1.51 -5.76
C ASN A 609 24.61 -0.34 -5.78
N ILE A 610 24.69 0.53 -4.77
CA ILE A 610 23.89 1.77 -4.75
C ILE A 610 24.19 2.63 -5.98
N SER A 611 25.44 2.62 -6.50
CA SER A 611 25.80 3.33 -7.74
C SER A 611 24.96 2.94 -8.96
N ASP A 612 24.43 1.74 -9.00
CA ASP A 612 23.66 1.19 -10.11
C ASP A 612 22.16 1.53 -10.02
N THR A 613 21.74 2.18 -8.92
CA THR A 613 20.35 2.53 -8.61
C THR A 613 20.05 4.01 -8.89
N ASP A 614 18.75 4.36 -8.90
CA ASP A 614 18.29 5.75 -8.96
C ASP A 614 18.86 6.58 -7.80
N LYS A 615 18.92 5.99 -6.62
CA LYS A 615 19.54 6.62 -5.45
C LYS A 615 21.02 6.94 -5.68
N GLY A 616 21.73 6.04 -6.33
CA GLY A 616 23.14 6.27 -6.70
C GLY A 616 23.30 7.41 -7.71
N ARG A 617 22.34 7.59 -8.62
CA ARG A 617 22.30 8.75 -9.54
C ARG A 617 22.06 10.06 -8.78
N GLU A 618 21.08 10.08 -7.85
CA GLU A 618 20.85 11.24 -6.98
C GLU A 618 22.11 11.62 -6.15
N LEU A 619 22.76 10.64 -5.54
CA LEU A 619 23.98 10.86 -4.77
C LEU A 619 25.11 11.42 -5.66
N LEU A 620 25.21 10.97 -6.91
CA LEU A 620 26.19 11.50 -7.87
C LEU A 620 25.94 12.97 -8.19
N LEU A 621 24.67 13.36 -8.37
CA LEU A 621 24.32 14.77 -8.58
C LEU A 621 24.69 15.61 -7.35
N GLN A 622 24.39 15.15 -6.15
CA GLN A 622 24.81 15.83 -4.91
C GLN A 622 26.34 15.96 -4.77
N ILE A 623 27.08 14.92 -5.14
CA ILE A 623 28.56 14.97 -5.16
C ILE A 623 29.03 16.03 -6.14
N ASN A 624 28.45 16.14 -7.32
CA ASN A 624 28.84 17.15 -8.32
C ASN A 624 28.50 18.57 -7.83
N ASP A 625 27.32 18.76 -7.20
CA ASP A 625 26.94 20.03 -6.58
C ASP A 625 27.93 20.46 -5.49
N LEU A 626 28.37 19.52 -4.66
CA LEU A 626 29.40 19.79 -3.64
C LEU A 626 30.79 20.07 -4.22
N ARG A 627 31.13 19.47 -5.36
CA ARG A 627 32.36 19.78 -6.09
C ARG A 627 32.36 21.23 -6.63
N ASP A 628 31.22 21.64 -7.22
CA ASP A 628 31.06 23.02 -7.68
C ASP A 628 31.15 24.01 -6.50
N LEU A 629 30.62 23.64 -5.31
CA LEU A 629 30.76 24.44 -4.09
C LEU A 629 32.22 24.52 -3.64
N LEU A 630 32.99 23.41 -3.66
CA LEU A 630 34.42 23.41 -3.34
C LEU A 630 35.22 24.32 -4.28
N ASP A 631 34.91 24.28 -5.58
CA ASP A 631 35.56 25.11 -6.57
C ASP A 631 35.24 26.59 -6.36
N ALA A 632 33.99 26.92 -5.98
CA ALA A 632 33.56 28.28 -5.62
C ALA A 632 34.26 28.81 -4.35
N TYR A 633 34.51 27.96 -3.36
CA TYR A 633 35.33 28.32 -2.18
C TYR A 633 36.79 28.57 -2.57
N ARG A 634 37.39 27.70 -3.37
CA ARG A 634 38.78 27.79 -3.80
C ARG A 634 39.08 28.97 -4.73
N SER A 635 38.10 29.33 -5.57
CA SER A 635 38.18 30.51 -6.44
C SER A 635 37.90 31.82 -5.71
N GLY A 636 37.33 31.78 -4.52
CA GLY A 636 36.90 32.94 -3.75
C GLY A 636 35.55 33.54 -4.19
N ASP A 637 34.83 32.87 -5.12
CA ASP A 637 33.49 33.29 -5.55
C ASP A 637 32.46 33.23 -4.42
N ILE A 638 32.66 32.32 -3.47
CA ILE A 638 31.96 32.20 -2.21
C ILE A 638 33.00 32.15 -1.08
N LYS A 639 32.74 32.90 -0.01
CA LYS A 639 33.62 32.87 1.15
C LYS A 639 33.24 31.70 2.05
N GLU A 640 34.29 31.03 2.54
CA GLU A 640 34.14 29.98 3.56
C GLU A 640 33.58 30.55 4.88
N GLY A 641 32.66 29.85 5.47
CA GLY A 641 32.09 30.24 6.78
C GLY A 641 33.04 29.86 7.91
N TYR A 642 33.27 30.79 8.84
CA TYR A 642 34.01 30.50 10.06
C TYR A 642 33.10 29.96 11.14
N LYS A 643 33.34 28.74 11.64
CA LYS A 643 32.71 28.25 12.86
C LYS A 643 33.58 28.63 14.06
N VAL A 644 33.04 29.46 14.94
CA VAL A 644 33.57 29.58 16.30
C VAL A 644 33.18 28.30 17.02
N PHE A 645 34.15 27.48 17.45
CA PHE A 645 33.96 26.29 18.28
C PHE A 645 33.54 26.68 19.68
#